data_2cf55e15a473c12e45a0b991d2eb5acc
#
_entry.id   2cf55e15a473c12e45a0b991d2eb5acc
#
_cell.length_a   1.000
_cell.length_b   1.000
_cell.length_c   1.000
_cell.angle_alpha   90.00
_cell.angle_beta   90.00
_cell.angle_gamma   90.00
#
_symmetry.space_group_name_H-M   'P 1'
#
loop_
_entity.id
_entity.type
_entity.pdbx_description
1 polymer ?
#
loop_
_entity_poly.entity_id
_entity_poly.type
_entity_poly.pdbx_seq_one_letter_code
_entity_poly.pdbx_strand_id
1 'polypeptide(L)'
;MWFGLVHQDVAEESSPRNAKAVWFWAAIGAWFFGAWFFGALVGINSANAQDEQLAAIDFESQIAPLLIKWCVECHQGTDPAGGLLLTSGAGLFAGGDSGDVVDFQHPAASYLSERIASGEMPPEKQGRAQQLPDSEIELLRRWVDDGAKWPERRVLDYFERTSDVRAGRDWWSLQPVVRPQVPRLTGTPQPNNPIDAFIGAELVKHNIRPAPRADRRTLIRRLYYDVIGLPPSDAAVTAFENDQSPDAWAELVDRLLEMPQYGERWARYWLDLARYADTSGYERDQEKPFAWKYRDWVVDALNADMPYDQFVIEQVAGDEIDSPTRQSVIATGFLRLGTWNDEPNDRLDYQYERLEDLVHTTSSAFFGLTVKCARCHSHKFDAITQTDYYRMASAFWAGPLLTGGKQLGGPTADQVGFDDVLAWTDTGPKPKPLHRLKNGERDQPLEEVIPASLSFIPTLERSFDAPPAGARTSHRRRQLAEWITDPKHPLTSRVLVNRLWQHHFGKAIVRTPNNFGFLADPPTHPRLLDWLASEFDLGGRRMKSIHRLILNSETWRQGVFHPRLRELEQVDSTNRLWWHAERRRLDAEMLRDSLLAVTGELDLKQGGAAFKASVNSKALEGLSRKSTAWQASPVELQNRRSLYMYLKRGLLPPMMTTFDLSEPTLSCGQRNVTIVPTQALVLLNNRFVHDRSEQLATVIKKTVAGIPAQVKLAWLSVLKREPTAAELQRSVEHVATQARMFLEPDNGNASQEDRSGILQRTADSLVLYLNAENAVMADDKRFTVSSVKDLSGHRHHATQPKSDARPTLVADGMGDKPALYFDGRGQFMEIAGQVLGDPLCTIVCVVRDDSGSGHRTLFSNWNGSAGNSTKSLFVGLTSESTVRFSDAFGSAGQVSERTKPFILTAVNSSESASVFQNGRLLKTTSQLSGRRLDTAWVLGQQGNINGEFWKGGVAEIRVYDRALSHLELQIVETELAEHYDVLLQDEVPLKERNSEHLALASLCHVLMNSNEFLFVE
;
A
#
# COMPACT_ATOMS: atom_id res chain seq x y z
N MET A 1 -6.84 15.90 21.23
CA MET A 1 -6.94 17.35 21.45
C MET A 1 -6.42 18.06 20.21
N TRP A 2 -7.24 18.72 19.54
CA TRP A 2 -7.19 19.76 18.50
C TRP A 2 -8.21 19.49 17.40
N PHE A 3 -9.46 19.84 17.71
CA PHE A 3 -10.45 20.29 16.74
C PHE A 3 -10.93 21.64 17.27
N GLY A 4 -10.66 22.67 16.53
CA GLY A 4 -11.09 24.05 16.79
C GLY A 4 -11.39 24.78 15.49
N LEU A 5 -12.69 24.83 15.18
CA LEU A 5 -13.44 25.94 14.57
C LEU A 5 -12.73 26.92 13.62
N VAL A 6 -13.21 26.98 12.39
CA VAL A 6 -13.44 28.26 11.69
C VAL A 6 -14.81 28.19 11.01
N HIS A 7 -15.79 28.86 11.61
CA HIS A 7 -16.95 29.43 10.95
C HIS A 7 -16.52 30.74 10.30
N GLN A 8 -16.88 30.96 9.06
CA GLN A 8 -17.06 32.30 8.54
C GLN A 8 -18.28 32.36 7.62
N ASP A 9 -19.23 33.19 8.05
CA ASP A 9 -20.40 33.64 7.36
C ASP A 9 -20.05 34.29 6.01
N VAL A 10 -20.86 34.04 4.98
CA VAL A 10 -21.10 34.98 3.90
C VAL A 10 -22.59 35.09 3.66
N ALA A 11 -23.06 36.32 3.81
CA ALA A 11 -24.43 36.77 3.75
C ALA A 11 -25.08 36.67 2.36
N GLU A 12 -26.39 36.61 2.43
CA GLU A 12 -27.41 36.74 1.38
C GLU A 12 -27.15 37.89 0.39
N GLU A 13 -27.41 37.65 -0.86
CA GLU A 13 -28.05 38.61 -1.75
C GLU A 13 -29.08 37.98 -2.65
N SER A 14 -30.28 38.43 -2.48
CA SER A 14 -31.53 38.09 -3.17
C SER A 14 -31.61 38.68 -4.57
N SER A 15 -32.16 37.96 -5.52
CA SER A 15 -33.19 38.50 -6.43
C SER A 15 -33.77 37.41 -7.39
N PRO A 16 -35.06 37.50 -7.69
CA PRO A 16 -35.84 36.40 -8.24
C PRO A 16 -36.10 36.52 -9.73
N ARG A 17 -36.15 35.40 -10.45
CA ARG A 17 -36.99 35.27 -11.69
C ARG A 17 -37.01 33.84 -12.21
N ASN A 18 -38.28 33.36 -12.36
CA ASN A 18 -38.77 32.25 -13.15
C ASN A 18 -39.16 30.97 -12.40
N ALA A 19 -40.21 31.14 -11.62
CA ALA A 19 -41.17 30.06 -11.37
C ALA A 19 -42.24 30.08 -12.44
N LYS A 20 -42.17 29.17 -13.41
CA LYS A 20 -43.28 28.72 -14.27
C LYS A 20 -42.77 27.59 -15.19
N ALA A 21 -43.03 26.37 -14.82
CA ALA A 21 -43.20 25.18 -15.66
C ALA A 21 -42.88 23.91 -14.93
N VAL A 22 -43.67 23.50 -13.98
CA VAL A 22 -43.91 22.09 -13.57
C VAL A 22 -45.25 22.01 -12.85
N TRP A 23 -46.34 22.20 -13.59
CA TRP A 23 -47.70 21.82 -13.20
C TRP A 23 -48.50 21.54 -14.45
N PHE A 24 -48.20 20.40 -15.11
CA PHE A 24 -49.06 19.90 -16.21
C PHE A 24 -48.69 18.43 -16.47
N TRP A 25 -49.03 17.53 -15.58
CA TRP A 25 -49.12 16.07 -15.84
C TRP A 25 -49.59 15.34 -14.59
N ALA A 26 -50.74 15.75 -14.07
CA ALA A 26 -51.43 14.99 -13.02
C ALA A 26 -52.92 15.18 -13.11
N ALA A 27 -53.49 14.98 -14.32
CA ALA A 27 -54.93 14.98 -14.52
C ALA A 27 -55.33 14.37 -15.89
N ILE A 28 -54.80 13.20 -16.23
CA ILE A 28 -55.41 12.33 -17.30
C ILE A 28 -55.02 10.89 -16.90
N GLY A 29 -55.80 10.25 -16.10
CA GLY A 29 -55.59 8.86 -15.67
C GLY A 29 -56.79 8.26 -14.90
N ALA A 30 -57.97 8.87 -14.97
CA ALA A 30 -59.14 8.38 -14.29
C ALA A 30 -60.42 8.45 -15.16
N TRP A 31 -60.31 7.88 -16.33
CA TRP A 31 -61.54 7.66 -17.19
C TRP A 31 -61.18 6.61 -18.23
N PHE A 32 -61.19 5.35 -17.86
CA PHE A 32 -61.42 4.18 -18.75
C PHE A 32 -61.24 2.90 -17.89
N PHE A 33 -62.25 2.58 -17.07
CA PHE A 33 -62.61 1.22 -16.70
C PHE A 33 -63.92 1.30 -15.91
N GLY A 34 -64.95 1.54 -16.65
CA GLY A 34 -66.29 1.48 -16.10
C GLY A 34 -67.28 1.19 -17.25
N ALA A 35 -67.47 -0.04 -17.61
CA ALA A 35 -68.64 -0.58 -18.30
C ALA A 35 -68.36 -2.02 -18.74
N TRP A 36 -68.71 -2.97 -17.92
CA TRP A 36 -69.21 -4.30 -18.33
C TRP A 36 -69.31 -5.17 -17.06
N PHE A 37 -70.43 -5.13 -16.43
CA PHE A 37 -71.14 -6.24 -15.81
C PHE A 37 -72.27 -5.67 -15.00
N PHE A 38 -73.42 -5.39 -15.65
CA PHE A 38 -74.71 -5.34 -15.05
C PHE A 38 -75.53 -6.54 -15.56
N GLY A 39 -75.92 -7.43 -14.72
CA GLY A 39 -76.86 -8.45 -15.06
C GLY A 39 -76.93 -9.56 -14.02
N ALA A 40 -78.02 -9.53 -13.16
CA ALA A 40 -78.67 -10.60 -12.44
C ALA A 40 -77.94 -11.10 -11.17
N LEU A 41 -78.44 -11.12 -9.99
CA LEU A 41 -79.74 -11.45 -9.48
C LEU A 41 -79.87 -10.98 -8.03
N VAL A 42 -81.05 -10.40 -7.71
CA VAL A 42 -81.49 -10.16 -6.37
C VAL A 42 -81.67 -11.49 -5.64
N GLY A 43 -81.07 -11.64 -4.49
CA GLY A 43 -81.25 -12.71 -3.55
C GLY A 43 -81.00 -12.17 -2.14
N ILE A 44 -82.10 -11.76 -1.46
CA ILE A 44 -82.08 -11.41 -0.08
C ILE A 44 -81.72 -12.62 0.76
N ASN A 45 -80.61 -12.56 1.52
CA ASN A 45 -80.51 -13.26 2.79
C ASN A 45 -79.78 -12.42 3.83
N SER A 46 -80.54 -12.17 4.84
CA SER A 46 -80.17 -11.47 6.08
C SER A 46 -79.18 -12.24 6.92
N ALA A 47 -78.36 -11.46 7.54
CA ALA A 47 -77.70 -11.70 8.84
C ALA A 47 -76.86 -13.02 8.98
N ASN A 48 -75.58 -12.85 8.91
CA ASN A 48 -74.77 -13.39 9.97
C ASN A 48 -73.55 -12.44 10.08
N ALA A 49 -73.55 -11.63 11.14
CA ALA A 49 -72.22 -11.13 11.66
C ALA A 49 -71.49 -12.41 12.12
N GLN A 50 -70.64 -12.93 11.23
CA GLN A 50 -69.60 -13.85 11.67
C GLN A 50 -68.61 -13.00 12.47
N ASP A 51 -68.60 -13.26 13.79
CA ASP A 51 -67.45 -13.04 14.62
C ASP A 51 -66.24 -13.50 13.80
N GLU A 52 -65.42 -12.57 13.31
CA GLU A 52 -64.04 -12.86 12.98
C GLU A 52 -63.43 -13.36 14.29
N GLN A 53 -63.45 -14.67 14.50
CA GLN A 53 -62.58 -15.31 15.48
C GLN A 53 -61.18 -14.87 15.13
N LEU A 54 -60.71 -13.77 15.75
CA LEU A 54 -59.36 -13.29 15.71
C LEU A 54 -58.47 -14.51 15.99
N ALA A 55 -57.71 -14.92 15.02
CA ALA A 55 -56.78 -16.06 15.13
C ALA A 55 -56.03 -15.95 16.44
N ALA A 56 -55.92 -17.04 17.18
CA ALA A 56 -55.17 -17.10 18.44
C ALA A 56 -53.76 -16.59 18.21
N ILE A 57 -53.28 -15.73 19.11
CA ILE A 57 -51.94 -15.15 19.01
C ILE A 57 -50.89 -16.26 19.21
N ASP A 58 -50.02 -16.43 18.22
CA ASP A 58 -48.90 -17.33 18.32
C ASP A 58 -47.68 -16.59 18.90
N PHE A 59 -47.23 -17.00 20.09
CA PHE A 59 -46.14 -16.40 20.81
C PHE A 59 -44.82 -16.43 19.98
N GLU A 60 -44.46 -17.57 19.38
CA GLU A 60 -43.18 -17.75 18.69
C GLU A 60 -43.06 -16.95 17.39
N SER A 61 -44.16 -16.84 16.65
CA SER A 61 -44.14 -16.15 15.36
C SER A 61 -44.51 -14.67 15.43
N GLN A 62 -45.25 -14.24 16.48
CA GLN A 62 -45.82 -12.90 16.57
C GLN A 62 -45.28 -12.08 17.75
N ILE A 63 -45.13 -12.64 18.93
CA ILE A 63 -44.79 -11.91 20.17
C ILE A 63 -43.27 -11.95 20.45
N ALA A 64 -42.68 -13.14 20.43
CA ALA A 64 -41.25 -13.29 20.70
C ALA A 64 -40.34 -12.37 19.80
N PRO A 65 -40.63 -12.24 18.49
CA PRO A 65 -39.88 -11.31 17.64
C PRO A 65 -39.99 -9.85 18.08
N LEU A 66 -41.17 -9.39 18.54
CA LEU A 66 -41.35 -8.02 19.01
C LEU A 66 -40.63 -7.76 20.31
N LEU A 67 -40.73 -8.69 21.29
CA LEU A 67 -40.02 -8.59 22.56
C LEU A 67 -38.51 -8.59 22.34
N ILE A 68 -37.97 -9.45 21.47
CA ILE A 68 -36.55 -9.52 21.11
C ILE A 68 -36.11 -8.22 20.45
N LYS A 69 -36.93 -7.67 19.54
CA LYS A 69 -36.59 -6.44 18.80
C LYS A 69 -36.54 -5.20 19.69
N TRP A 70 -37.55 -5.02 20.56
CA TRP A 70 -37.82 -3.76 21.24
C TRP A 70 -37.52 -3.74 22.74
N CYS A 71 -37.59 -4.87 23.43
CA CYS A 71 -37.61 -4.95 24.89
C CYS A 71 -36.35 -5.61 25.48
N VAL A 72 -35.97 -6.77 24.94
CA VAL A 72 -34.94 -7.65 25.52
C VAL A 72 -33.56 -6.98 25.58
N GLU A 73 -33.29 -6.00 24.73
CA GLU A 73 -32.02 -5.27 24.77
C GLU A 73 -31.69 -4.68 26.16
N CYS A 74 -32.72 -4.11 26.82
CA CYS A 74 -32.57 -3.46 28.12
C CYS A 74 -33.06 -4.36 29.28
N HIS A 75 -34.03 -5.24 29.02
CA HIS A 75 -34.70 -6.04 30.03
C HIS A 75 -34.20 -7.48 30.06
N GLN A 76 -32.87 -7.67 30.19
CA GLN A 76 -32.17 -8.96 30.24
C GLN A 76 -30.98 -8.96 31.23
N GLY A 77 -30.43 -10.14 31.51
CA GLY A 77 -29.23 -10.30 32.32
C GLY A 77 -29.50 -10.26 33.83
N THR A 78 -28.47 -9.99 34.62
CA THR A 78 -28.51 -9.98 36.10
C THR A 78 -28.86 -8.62 36.68
N ASP A 79 -28.86 -7.55 35.88
CA ASP A 79 -29.18 -6.18 36.26
C ASP A 79 -30.05 -5.56 35.16
N PRO A 80 -31.31 -6.05 34.97
CA PRO A 80 -32.16 -5.56 33.90
C PRO A 80 -32.69 -4.16 34.22
N ALA A 81 -32.90 -3.35 33.19
CA ALA A 81 -33.39 -1.98 33.36
C ALA A 81 -34.73 -1.96 34.13
N GLY A 82 -34.80 -1.13 35.20
CA GLY A 82 -35.98 -1.06 36.07
C GLY A 82 -36.31 -2.36 36.78
N GLY A 83 -35.32 -3.24 37.00
CA GLY A 83 -35.54 -4.53 37.64
C GLY A 83 -36.39 -5.54 36.87
N LEU A 84 -36.90 -5.16 35.67
CA LEU A 84 -37.83 -5.97 34.86
C LEU A 84 -37.06 -6.91 33.91
N LEU A 85 -37.31 -8.21 34.03
CA LEU A 85 -36.70 -9.23 33.14
C LEU A 85 -37.76 -9.70 32.11
N LEU A 86 -37.53 -9.38 30.83
CA LEU A 86 -38.44 -9.76 29.73
C LEU A 86 -37.86 -10.88 28.85
N THR A 87 -36.94 -11.66 29.36
CA THR A 87 -36.40 -12.86 28.66
C THR A 87 -37.19 -14.12 29.01
N SER A 88 -38.04 -14.13 30.06
CA SER A 88 -38.80 -15.28 30.48
C SER A 88 -40.16 -14.89 31.03
N GLY A 89 -41.13 -15.80 30.93
CA GLY A 89 -42.46 -15.59 31.55
C GLY A 89 -42.37 -15.37 33.06
N ALA A 90 -41.49 -16.12 33.75
CA ALA A 90 -41.28 -15.92 35.19
C ALA A 90 -40.78 -14.50 35.52
N GLY A 91 -39.91 -13.92 34.70
CA GLY A 91 -39.43 -12.54 34.83
C GLY A 91 -40.52 -11.50 34.55
N LEU A 92 -41.31 -11.70 33.49
CA LEU A 92 -42.46 -10.84 33.19
C LEU A 92 -43.45 -10.79 34.35
N PHE A 93 -43.79 -11.96 34.92
CA PHE A 93 -44.76 -12.08 36.00
C PHE A 93 -44.21 -11.69 37.39
N ALA A 94 -42.89 -11.65 37.54
CA ALA A 94 -42.27 -11.11 38.75
C ALA A 94 -42.35 -9.58 38.84
N GLY A 95 -42.57 -8.92 37.70
CA GLY A 95 -42.58 -7.46 37.61
C GLY A 95 -41.20 -6.82 37.70
N GLY A 96 -41.13 -5.53 37.91
CA GLY A 96 -39.94 -4.73 38.08
C GLY A 96 -39.97 -3.80 39.29
N ASP A 97 -39.05 -2.83 39.36
CA ASP A 97 -38.96 -1.86 40.48
C ASP A 97 -40.25 -1.04 40.65
N SER A 98 -41.05 -0.93 39.60
CA SER A 98 -42.36 -0.23 39.61
C SER A 98 -43.54 -1.15 39.97
N GLY A 99 -43.29 -2.43 40.28
CA GLY A 99 -44.30 -3.45 40.60
C GLY A 99 -44.70 -4.30 39.39
N ASP A 100 -45.96 -4.87 39.47
CA ASP A 100 -46.48 -5.74 38.43
C ASP A 100 -46.68 -5.00 37.11
N VAL A 101 -46.21 -5.56 36.02
CA VAL A 101 -46.28 -4.93 34.68
C VAL A 101 -47.47 -5.43 33.85
N VAL A 102 -48.08 -6.55 34.24
CA VAL A 102 -49.31 -7.13 33.64
C VAL A 102 -50.39 -7.23 34.72
N ASP A 103 -51.53 -6.55 34.53
CA ASP A 103 -52.71 -6.69 35.37
C ASP A 103 -53.67 -7.71 34.73
N PHE A 104 -53.76 -8.89 35.33
CA PHE A 104 -54.63 -9.97 34.83
C PHE A 104 -56.09 -9.72 35.09
N GLN A 105 -56.44 -8.80 35.98
CA GLN A 105 -57.85 -8.45 36.25
C GLN A 105 -58.35 -7.35 35.32
N HIS A 106 -57.42 -6.45 34.91
CA HIS A 106 -57.71 -5.34 34.01
C HIS A 106 -56.60 -5.23 32.94
N PRO A 107 -56.52 -6.20 32.02
CA PRO A 107 -55.39 -6.28 31.07
C PRO A 107 -55.15 -4.99 30.27
N ALA A 108 -56.22 -4.28 29.89
CA ALA A 108 -56.12 -3.00 29.19
C ALA A 108 -55.44 -1.88 30.03
N ALA A 109 -55.43 -2.02 31.36
CA ALA A 109 -54.74 -1.10 32.29
C ALA A 109 -53.35 -1.59 32.70
N SER A 110 -52.82 -2.63 32.07
CA SER A 110 -51.50 -3.15 32.34
C SER A 110 -50.43 -2.10 32.09
N TYR A 111 -49.49 -1.94 33.02
CA TYR A 111 -48.41 -0.95 32.96
C TYR A 111 -47.52 -1.12 31.72
N LEU A 112 -47.32 -2.35 31.29
CA LEU A 112 -46.64 -2.66 30.03
C LEU A 112 -47.35 -2.02 28.82
N SER A 113 -48.68 -2.18 28.73
CA SER A 113 -49.50 -1.63 27.63
C SER A 113 -49.53 -0.09 27.67
N GLU A 114 -49.60 0.52 28.85
CA GLU A 114 -49.59 1.97 29.05
C GLU A 114 -48.27 2.59 28.59
N ARG A 115 -47.12 2.04 29.01
CA ARG A 115 -45.81 2.56 28.69
C ARG A 115 -45.44 2.44 27.22
N ILE A 116 -45.87 1.39 26.54
CA ILE A 116 -45.71 1.20 25.10
C ILE A 116 -46.63 2.17 24.33
N ALA A 117 -47.89 2.31 24.72
CA ALA A 117 -48.85 3.18 24.05
C ALA A 117 -48.52 4.69 24.22
N SER A 118 -47.99 5.09 25.39
CA SER A 118 -47.50 6.47 25.62
C SER A 118 -46.23 6.81 24.90
N GLY A 119 -45.49 5.83 24.37
CA GLY A 119 -44.14 6.01 23.75
C GLY A 119 -43.03 6.22 24.78
N GLU A 120 -43.29 5.95 26.09
CA GLU A 120 -42.23 5.99 27.10
C GLU A 120 -41.30 4.78 27.02
N MET A 121 -41.78 3.66 26.44
CA MET A 121 -41.00 2.45 26.16
C MET A 121 -41.16 2.02 24.70
N PRO A 122 -40.04 1.76 23.98
CA PRO A 122 -38.63 1.94 24.40
C PRO A 122 -38.26 3.41 24.59
N PRO A 123 -37.31 3.71 25.49
CA PRO A 123 -36.89 5.10 25.75
C PRO A 123 -36.21 5.72 24.54
N GLU A 124 -36.21 7.04 24.51
CA GLU A 124 -35.51 7.82 23.48
C GLU A 124 -34.04 7.43 23.38
N LYS A 125 -33.53 7.21 22.16
CA LYS A 125 -32.11 6.96 21.89
C LYS A 125 -31.50 8.12 21.09
N GLN A 126 -30.48 8.75 21.63
CA GLN A 126 -29.74 9.85 20.96
C GLN A 126 -30.65 10.98 20.47
N GLY A 127 -31.64 11.40 21.26
CA GLY A 127 -32.58 12.46 20.93
C GLY A 127 -33.66 12.06 19.89
N ARG A 128 -33.88 10.77 19.67
CA ARG A 128 -34.89 10.25 18.74
C ARG A 128 -35.85 9.31 19.48
N ALA A 129 -37.12 9.63 19.40
CA ALA A 129 -38.18 8.74 19.93
C ALA A 129 -38.13 7.35 19.25
N GLN A 130 -38.27 6.31 20.03
CA GLN A 130 -38.27 4.91 19.59
C GLN A 130 -39.67 4.34 19.73
N GLN A 131 -40.65 4.88 18.97
CA GLN A 131 -42.02 4.44 19.06
C GLN A 131 -42.27 3.20 18.19
N LEU A 132 -42.96 2.19 18.76
CA LEU A 132 -43.42 1.03 18.00
C LEU A 132 -44.49 1.45 16.97
N PRO A 133 -44.55 0.76 15.80
CA PRO A 133 -45.68 0.90 14.89
C PRO A 133 -46.99 0.55 15.57
N ASP A 134 -48.08 1.26 15.23
CA ASP A 134 -49.42 1.03 15.82
C ASP A 134 -49.87 -0.44 15.73
N SER A 135 -49.57 -1.13 14.65
CA SER A 135 -49.89 -2.57 14.47
C SER A 135 -49.12 -3.48 15.44
N GLU A 136 -47.88 -3.12 15.81
CA GLU A 136 -47.08 -3.87 16.78
C GLU A 136 -47.54 -3.58 18.21
N ILE A 137 -47.93 -2.32 18.49
CA ILE A 137 -48.56 -1.93 19.77
C ILE A 137 -49.85 -2.72 19.97
N GLU A 138 -50.73 -2.73 18.98
CA GLU A 138 -52.02 -3.45 19.04
C GLU A 138 -51.84 -4.96 19.22
N LEU A 139 -50.82 -5.55 18.58
CA LEU A 139 -50.52 -6.97 18.73
C LEU A 139 -50.05 -7.31 20.15
N LEU A 140 -49.16 -6.49 20.73
CA LEU A 140 -48.68 -6.65 22.11
C LEU A 140 -49.83 -6.42 23.11
N ARG A 141 -50.69 -5.42 22.87
CA ARG A 141 -51.89 -5.18 23.71
C ARG A 141 -52.82 -6.39 23.71
N ARG A 142 -53.15 -6.93 22.54
CA ARG A 142 -53.95 -8.15 22.40
C ARG A 142 -53.33 -9.35 23.10
N TRP A 143 -52.00 -9.51 23.03
CA TRP A 143 -51.31 -10.58 23.74
C TRP A 143 -51.44 -10.42 25.26
N VAL A 144 -51.37 -9.19 25.80
CA VAL A 144 -51.59 -8.91 27.23
C VAL A 144 -53.06 -9.18 27.60
N ASP A 145 -54.03 -8.76 26.75
CA ASP A 145 -55.46 -9.01 26.94
C ASP A 145 -55.78 -10.52 26.98
N ASP A 146 -55.03 -11.33 26.19
CA ASP A 146 -55.14 -12.81 26.19
C ASP A 146 -54.43 -13.47 27.39
N GLY A 147 -53.93 -12.70 28.37
CA GLY A 147 -53.30 -13.15 29.60
C GLY A 147 -51.78 -13.32 29.48
N ALA A 148 -51.14 -12.62 28.53
CA ALA A 148 -49.69 -12.59 28.34
C ALA A 148 -49.08 -14.00 28.33
N LYS A 149 -49.72 -14.95 27.64
CA LYS A 149 -49.31 -16.36 27.60
C LYS A 149 -47.91 -16.53 27.13
N TRP A 150 -47.06 -17.06 28.00
CA TRP A 150 -45.63 -17.37 27.71
C TRP A 150 -45.46 -18.89 27.73
N PRO A 151 -44.81 -19.49 26.67
CA PRO A 151 -44.59 -20.93 26.65
C PRO A 151 -43.70 -21.38 27.83
N GLU A 152 -44.05 -22.52 28.44
CA GLU A 152 -43.35 -23.04 29.59
C GLU A 152 -41.85 -23.24 29.27
N ARG A 153 -40.97 -22.80 30.16
CA ARG A 153 -39.52 -22.85 30.04
C ARG A 153 -38.90 -22.08 28.84
N ARG A 154 -39.70 -21.32 28.10
CA ARG A 154 -39.17 -20.50 27.00
C ARG A 154 -38.42 -19.29 27.54
N VAL A 155 -37.11 -19.20 27.16
CA VAL A 155 -36.25 -18.05 27.45
C VAL A 155 -35.89 -17.41 26.14
N LEU A 156 -36.15 -16.12 26.02
CA LEU A 156 -35.76 -15.32 24.85
C LEU A 156 -34.28 -14.92 24.94
N ASP A 157 -33.60 -14.91 23.81
CA ASP A 157 -32.25 -14.41 23.68
C ASP A 157 -32.23 -13.18 22.76
N TYR A 158 -31.49 -12.15 23.14
CA TYR A 158 -31.39 -10.89 22.41
C TYR A 158 -30.94 -11.08 20.94
N PHE A 159 -30.07 -12.06 20.68
CA PHE A 159 -29.57 -12.39 19.37
C PHE A 159 -30.19 -13.60 18.69
N GLU A 160 -31.34 -14.06 19.19
CA GLU A 160 -31.94 -15.27 18.68
C GLU A 160 -32.40 -15.15 17.23
N ARG A 161 -33.03 -14.01 16.88
CA ARG A 161 -33.59 -13.74 15.55
C ARG A 161 -33.12 -12.42 14.97
N THR A 162 -32.96 -12.44 13.65
CA THR A 162 -32.70 -11.25 12.85
C THR A 162 -33.90 -10.32 12.82
N SER A 163 -33.65 -9.04 12.99
CA SER A 163 -34.64 -7.96 12.87
C SER A 163 -34.18 -6.96 11.79
N ASP A 164 -34.97 -5.90 11.61
CA ASP A 164 -34.62 -4.77 10.74
C ASP A 164 -33.50 -3.87 11.31
N VAL A 165 -33.05 -4.09 12.55
CA VAL A 165 -32.05 -3.30 13.25
C VAL A 165 -30.75 -4.06 13.57
N ARG A 166 -30.80 -5.41 13.54
CA ARG A 166 -29.63 -6.27 13.82
C ARG A 166 -29.78 -7.69 13.30
N ALA A 167 -28.64 -8.36 13.09
CA ALA A 167 -28.58 -9.79 12.83
C ALA A 167 -28.78 -10.59 14.11
N GLY A 168 -29.60 -11.63 14.02
CA GLY A 168 -29.67 -12.72 14.98
C GLY A 168 -28.78 -13.88 14.58
N ARG A 169 -28.83 -14.99 15.37
CA ARG A 169 -28.10 -16.23 15.02
C ARG A 169 -28.66 -16.93 13.78
N ASP A 170 -29.87 -16.55 13.34
CA ASP A 170 -30.48 -16.95 12.07
C ASP A 170 -29.98 -16.14 10.85
N TRP A 171 -29.04 -15.20 11.04
CA TRP A 171 -28.46 -14.42 9.95
C TRP A 171 -27.85 -15.32 8.89
N TRP A 172 -28.06 -14.98 7.62
CA TRP A 172 -27.69 -15.83 6.48
C TRP A 172 -26.24 -16.34 6.51
N SER A 173 -25.31 -15.51 6.94
CA SER A 173 -23.87 -15.86 6.95
C SER A 173 -23.47 -16.81 8.08
N LEU A 174 -24.31 -16.86 9.14
CA LEU A 174 -24.14 -17.75 10.29
C LEU A 174 -24.81 -19.12 10.08
N GLN A 175 -25.60 -19.28 8.99
CA GLN A 175 -26.23 -20.55 8.67
C GLN A 175 -25.25 -21.52 8.04
N PRO A 176 -25.41 -22.84 8.27
CA PRO A 176 -24.57 -23.85 7.66
C PRO A 176 -24.47 -23.69 6.15
N VAL A 177 -23.27 -23.92 5.61
CA VAL A 177 -23.06 -23.98 4.16
C VAL A 177 -23.80 -25.19 3.60
N VAL A 178 -24.76 -24.96 2.72
CA VAL A 178 -25.48 -26.01 2.01
C VAL A 178 -25.12 -25.98 0.55
N ARG A 179 -24.61 -27.09 -0.01
CA ARG A 179 -24.23 -27.17 -1.42
C ARG A 179 -25.47 -27.10 -2.34
N PRO A 180 -25.67 -26.00 -3.09
CA PRO A 180 -26.83 -25.88 -3.98
C PRO A 180 -26.66 -26.75 -5.22
N GLN A 181 -27.77 -27.20 -5.80
CA GLN A 181 -27.75 -27.78 -7.13
C GLN A 181 -27.37 -26.74 -8.18
N VAL A 182 -26.50 -27.14 -9.12
CA VAL A 182 -26.14 -26.31 -10.27
C VAL A 182 -27.38 -26.06 -11.13
N PRO A 183 -27.70 -24.79 -11.43
CA PRO A 183 -28.87 -24.45 -12.23
C PRO A 183 -28.83 -25.06 -13.62
N ARG A 184 -29.99 -25.49 -14.13
CA ARG A 184 -30.15 -25.83 -15.54
C ARG A 184 -30.70 -24.64 -16.31
N LEU A 185 -29.99 -24.20 -17.34
CA LEU A 185 -30.42 -23.11 -18.18
C LEU A 185 -31.44 -23.62 -19.21
N THR A 186 -32.55 -22.91 -19.36
CA THR A 186 -33.58 -23.22 -20.39
C THR A 186 -33.31 -22.40 -21.65
N GLY A 187 -33.44 -23.02 -22.82
CA GLY A 187 -33.28 -22.33 -24.10
C GLY A 187 -31.85 -22.04 -24.57
N THR A 188 -30.84 -22.51 -23.84
CA THR A 188 -29.43 -22.40 -24.20
C THR A 188 -28.69 -23.72 -23.90
N PRO A 189 -27.59 -24.04 -24.58
CA PRO A 189 -26.73 -25.16 -24.18
C PRO A 189 -26.26 -25.01 -22.73
N GLN A 190 -26.19 -26.13 -22.02
CA GLN A 190 -25.66 -26.12 -20.64
C GLN A 190 -24.19 -25.74 -20.65
N PRO A 191 -23.77 -24.77 -19.80
CA PRO A 191 -22.34 -24.47 -19.64
C PRO A 191 -21.58 -25.68 -19.03
N ASN A 192 -20.37 -25.88 -19.47
CA ASN A 192 -19.49 -26.92 -18.89
C ASN A 192 -18.99 -26.53 -17.49
N ASN A 193 -18.89 -25.23 -17.20
CA ASN A 193 -18.44 -24.73 -15.91
C ASN A 193 -19.64 -24.34 -15.04
N PRO A 194 -19.74 -24.86 -13.81
CA PRO A 194 -20.83 -24.54 -12.89
C PRO A 194 -20.98 -23.04 -12.57
N ILE A 195 -19.88 -22.27 -12.51
CA ILE A 195 -19.93 -20.81 -12.29
C ILE A 195 -20.81 -20.15 -13.36
N ASP A 196 -20.59 -20.53 -14.63
CA ASP A 196 -21.33 -19.97 -15.77
C ASP A 196 -22.82 -20.31 -15.72
N ALA A 197 -23.17 -21.47 -15.12
CA ALA A 197 -24.56 -21.84 -14.92
C ALA A 197 -25.24 -20.97 -13.85
N PHE A 198 -24.57 -20.68 -12.74
CA PHE A 198 -25.10 -19.79 -11.70
C PHE A 198 -25.23 -18.34 -12.19
N ILE A 199 -24.21 -17.82 -12.84
CA ILE A 199 -24.24 -16.45 -13.41
C ILE A 199 -25.30 -16.38 -14.52
N GLY A 200 -25.29 -17.34 -15.45
CA GLY A 200 -26.24 -17.41 -16.55
C GLY A 200 -27.71 -17.49 -16.08
N ALA A 201 -27.98 -18.20 -14.98
CA ALA A 201 -29.33 -18.26 -14.42
C ALA A 201 -29.85 -16.89 -13.93
N GLU A 202 -28.99 -16.06 -13.34
CA GLU A 202 -29.37 -14.70 -12.94
C GLU A 202 -29.48 -13.77 -14.18
N LEU A 203 -28.57 -13.86 -15.13
CA LEU A 203 -28.62 -13.08 -16.36
C LEU A 203 -29.91 -13.33 -17.17
N VAL A 204 -30.35 -14.59 -17.24
CA VAL A 204 -31.62 -14.96 -17.93
C VAL A 204 -32.83 -14.32 -17.27
N LYS A 205 -32.89 -14.28 -15.93
CA LYS A 205 -34.01 -13.59 -15.20
C LYS A 205 -34.13 -12.11 -15.58
N HIS A 206 -33.01 -11.47 -15.87
CA HIS A 206 -32.93 -10.06 -16.24
C HIS A 206 -32.91 -9.83 -17.77
N ASN A 207 -33.08 -10.88 -18.58
CA ASN A 207 -32.99 -10.83 -20.04
C ASN A 207 -31.67 -10.20 -20.56
N ILE A 208 -30.57 -10.50 -19.87
CA ILE A 208 -29.22 -10.05 -20.20
C ILE A 208 -28.45 -11.22 -20.80
N ARG A 209 -27.73 -10.97 -21.89
CA ARG A 209 -26.72 -11.90 -22.41
C ARG A 209 -25.35 -11.47 -21.90
N PRO A 210 -24.43 -12.37 -21.59
CA PRO A 210 -23.07 -12.01 -21.21
C PRO A 210 -22.33 -11.34 -22.38
N ALA A 211 -21.32 -10.53 -22.08
CA ALA A 211 -20.42 -9.96 -23.09
C ALA A 211 -19.72 -11.10 -23.87
N PRO A 212 -19.37 -10.86 -25.15
CA PRO A 212 -18.56 -11.81 -25.90
C PRO A 212 -17.23 -12.11 -25.21
N ARG A 213 -16.67 -13.28 -25.48
CA ARG A 213 -15.32 -13.63 -24.97
C ARG A 213 -14.29 -12.61 -25.51
N ALA A 214 -13.37 -12.17 -24.65
CA ALA A 214 -12.23 -11.36 -25.06
C ALA A 214 -11.30 -12.13 -26.02
N ASP A 215 -10.53 -11.39 -26.83
CA ASP A 215 -9.55 -12.00 -27.73
C ASP A 215 -8.40 -12.66 -26.94
N ARG A 216 -7.65 -13.53 -27.63
CA ARG A 216 -6.61 -14.36 -26.99
C ARG A 216 -5.50 -13.53 -26.36
N ARG A 217 -5.11 -12.42 -26.95
CA ARG A 217 -4.06 -11.51 -26.47
C ARG A 217 -4.49 -10.78 -25.20
N THR A 218 -5.70 -10.25 -25.19
CA THR A 218 -6.32 -9.68 -23.98
C THR A 218 -6.39 -10.73 -22.86
N LEU A 219 -6.83 -11.96 -23.18
CA LEU A 219 -6.95 -13.03 -22.20
C LEU A 219 -5.61 -13.44 -21.59
N ILE A 220 -4.55 -13.66 -22.41
CA ILE A 220 -3.24 -14.03 -21.85
C ILE A 220 -2.64 -12.91 -21.00
N ARG A 221 -2.77 -11.64 -21.42
CA ARG A 221 -2.32 -10.50 -20.63
C ARG A 221 -3.04 -10.42 -19.30
N ARG A 222 -4.38 -10.55 -19.30
CA ARG A 222 -5.20 -10.58 -18.08
C ARG A 222 -4.78 -11.72 -17.16
N LEU A 223 -4.60 -12.92 -17.69
CA LEU A 223 -4.27 -14.10 -16.92
C LEU A 223 -2.90 -13.97 -16.23
N TYR A 224 -1.89 -13.47 -16.92
CA TYR A 224 -0.56 -13.25 -16.35
C TYR A 224 -0.58 -12.27 -15.20
N TYR A 225 -1.23 -11.11 -15.36
CA TYR A 225 -1.37 -10.15 -14.27
C TYR A 225 -2.20 -10.67 -13.11
N ASP A 226 -3.22 -11.46 -13.39
CA ASP A 226 -4.11 -12.00 -12.37
C ASP A 226 -3.41 -13.07 -11.52
N VAL A 227 -2.73 -14.02 -12.17
CA VAL A 227 -2.14 -15.19 -11.50
C VAL A 227 -0.75 -14.90 -10.94
N ILE A 228 0.11 -14.22 -11.68
CA ILE A 228 1.52 -14.01 -11.29
C ILE A 228 1.91 -12.52 -11.10
N GLY A 229 1.02 -11.59 -11.44
CA GLY A 229 1.24 -10.15 -11.24
C GLY A 229 2.32 -9.53 -12.16
N LEU A 230 2.61 -10.15 -13.30
CA LEU A 230 3.64 -9.73 -14.26
C LEU A 230 3.07 -9.76 -15.68
N PRO A 231 3.60 -8.96 -16.61
CA PRO A 231 3.23 -9.07 -18.03
C PRO A 231 3.74 -10.39 -18.63
N PRO A 232 3.05 -10.96 -19.63
CA PRO A 232 3.59 -12.06 -20.40
C PRO A 232 4.82 -11.64 -21.23
N SER A 233 5.73 -12.57 -21.48
CA SER A 233 6.76 -12.33 -22.49
C SER A 233 6.18 -12.38 -23.92
N ASP A 234 6.86 -11.71 -24.86
CA ASP A 234 6.41 -11.72 -26.27
C ASP A 234 6.38 -13.13 -26.86
N ALA A 235 7.32 -13.98 -26.45
CA ALA A 235 7.34 -15.40 -26.80
C ALA A 235 6.11 -16.16 -26.26
N ALA A 236 5.69 -15.87 -25.02
CA ALA A 236 4.52 -16.49 -24.41
C ALA A 236 3.22 -16.07 -25.12
N VAL A 237 3.10 -14.78 -25.48
CA VAL A 237 1.96 -14.28 -26.26
C VAL A 237 1.89 -14.97 -27.62
N THR A 238 2.99 -14.99 -28.37
CA THR A 238 3.07 -15.60 -29.70
C THR A 238 2.78 -17.11 -29.65
N ALA A 239 3.35 -17.82 -28.68
CA ALA A 239 3.10 -19.24 -28.49
C ALA A 239 1.62 -19.54 -28.24
N PHE A 240 0.99 -18.77 -27.33
CA PHE A 240 -0.42 -18.96 -27.03
C PHE A 240 -1.33 -18.59 -28.19
N GLU A 241 -1.07 -17.49 -28.92
CA GLU A 241 -1.88 -17.11 -30.09
C GLU A 241 -1.85 -18.15 -31.22
N ASN A 242 -0.73 -18.81 -31.41
CA ASN A 242 -0.55 -19.86 -32.43
C ASN A 242 -1.04 -21.25 -31.99
N ASP A 243 -1.21 -21.49 -30.71
CA ASP A 243 -1.68 -22.77 -30.19
C ASP A 243 -3.20 -22.92 -30.39
N GLN A 244 -3.62 -23.78 -31.29
CA GLN A 244 -5.01 -24.06 -31.62
C GLN A 244 -5.56 -25.28 -30.88
N SER A 245 -4.81 -25.85 -29.92
CA SER A 245 -5.29 -26.96 -29.08
C SER A 245 -6.55 -26.56 -28.33
N PRO A 246 -7.57 -27.41 -28.20
CA PRO A 246 -8.74 -27.16 -27.37
C PRO A 246 -8.39 -26.93 -25.89
N ASP A 247 -7.29 -27.54 -25.42
CA ASP A 247 -6.84 -27.47 -24.02
C ASP A 247 -5.81 -26.36 -23.76
N ALA A 248 -5.37 -25.62 -24.79
CA ALA A 248 -4.35 -24.58 -24.71
C ALA A 248 -4.59 -23.57 -23.58
N TRP A 249 -5.86 -23.22 -23.32
CA TRP A 249 -6.22 -22.32 -22.23
C TRP A 249 -6.05 -22.96 -20.85
N ALA A 250 -6.57 -24.18 -20.66
CA ALA A 250 -6.49 -24.89 -19.38
C ALA A 250 -5.02 -25.22 -19.03
N GLU A 251 -4.22 -25.63 -19.99
CA GLU A 251 -2.78 -25.87 -19.83
C GLU A 251 -2.02 -24.59 -19.48
N LEU A 252 -2.40 -23.44 -20.06
CA LEU A 252 -1.81 -22.15 -19.72
C LEU A 252 -2.15 -21.75 -18.27
N VAL A 253 -3.39 -21.92 -17.84
CA VAL A 253 -3.82 -21.69 -16.45
C VAL A 253 -3.02 -22.57 -15.49
N ASP A 254 -2.93 -23.87 -15.75
CA ASP A 254 -2.20 -24.81 -14.89
C ASP A 254 -0.72 -24.45 -14.79
N ARG A 255 -0.07 -24.16 -15.93
CA ARG A 255 1.32 -23.73 -15.95
C ARG A 255 1.58 -22.48 -15.09
N LEU A 256 0.71 -21.47 -15.16
CA LEU A 256 0.89 -20.25 -14.37
C LEU A 256 0.65 -20.47 -12.87
N LEU A 257 -0.31 -21.33 -12.51
CA LEU A 257 -0.55 -21.71 -11.11
C LEU A 257 0.62 -22.48 -10.48
N GLU A 258 1.44 -23.15 -11.30
CA GLU A 258 2.65 -23.86 -10.83
C GLU A 258 3.91 -22.97 -10.82
N MET A 259 3.84 -21.76 -11.37
CA MET A 259 4.98 -20.82 -11.33
C MET A 259 5.20 -20.28 -9.92
N PRO A 260 6.47 -20.16 -9.47
CA PRO A 260 6.79 -19.61 -8.14
C PRO A 260 6.21 -18.19 -7.90
N GLN A 261 6.01 -17.42 -8.97
CA GLN A 261 5.45 -16.06 -8.91
C GLN A 261 3.97 -16.03 -8.51
N TYR A 262 3.26 -17.17 -8.60
CA TYR A 262 1.90 -17.31 -8.07
C TYR A 262 1.85 -17.00 -6.57
N GLY A 263 2.71 -17.66 -5.78
CA GLY A 263 2.77 -17.41 -4.34
C GLY A 263 3.15 -15.96 -4.02
N GLU A 264 4.08 -15.35 -4.77
CA GLU A 264 4.46 -13.94 -4.59
C GLU A 264 3.28 -12.98 -4.84
N ARG A 265 2.50 -13.23 -5.89
CA ARG A 265 1.31 -12.42 -6.22
C ARG A 265 0.23 -12.54 -5.16
N TRP A 266 -0.14 -13.75 -4.79
CA TRP A 266 -1.25 -14.01 -3.87
C TRP A 266 -0.88 -13.76 -2.40
N ALA A 267 0.43 -13.90 -2.05
CA ALA A 267 0.93 -13.49 -0.74
C ALA A 267 0.70 -11.99 -0.48
N ARG A 268 0.79 -11.12 -1.49
CA ARG A 268 0.56 -9.69 -1.27
C ARG A 268 -0.81 -9.39 -0.69
N TYR A 269 -1.85 -10.06 -1.21
CA TYR A 269 -3.21 -9.91 -0.70
C TYR A 269 -3.36 -10.40 0.75
N TRP A 270 -2.72 -11.53 1.07
CA TRP A 270 -2.70 -12.04 2.44
C TRP A 270 -1.93 -11.14 3.40
N LEU A 271 -0.83 -10.57 2.97
CA LEU A 271 0.01 -9.68 3.77
C LEU A 271 -0.71 -8.36 4.12
N ASP A 272 -1.63 -7.89 3.28
CA ASP A 272 -2.51 -6.76 3.61
C ASP A 272 -3.49 -7.10 4.74
N LEU A 273 -4.07 -8.31 4.71
CA LEU A 273 -4.91 -8.80 5.82
C LEU A 273 -4.12 -8.96 7.11
N ALA A 274 -2.90 -9.48 7.00
CA ALA A 274 -1.98 -9.66 8.13
C ALA A 274 -1.34 -8.34 8.60
N ARG A 275 -1.58 -7.20 7.94
CA ARG A 275 -0.97 -5.88 8.21
C ARG A 275 0.55 -5.93 8.27
N TYR A 276 1.15 -6.63 7.31
CA TYR A 276 2.59 -6.83 7.23
C TYR A 276 3.35 -5.51 7.06
N ALA A 277 4.36 -5.33 7.90
CA ALA A 277 5.43 -4.34 7.71
C ALA A 277 6.71 -4.81 8.42
N ASP A 278 7.84 -4.27 7.98
CA ASP A 278 9.16 -4.57 8.53
C ASP A 278 9.48 -3.74 9.79
N THR A 279 8.54 -2.87 10.22
CA THR A 279 8.72 -1.98 11.38
C THR A 279 7.53 -1.99 12.34
N SER A 280 7.76 -1.44 13.55
CA SER A 280 6.80 -1.45 14.65
C SER A 280 5.68 -0.41 14.53
N GLY A 281 5.91 0.68 13.81
CA GLY A 281 5.04 1.86 13.90
C GLY A 281 5.31 2.69 15.16
N TYR A 282 4.42 3.61 15.48
CA TYR A 282 4.55 4.61 16.51
C TYR A 282 5.77 5.54 16.31
N GLU A 283 6.15 6.33 17.31
CA GLU A 283 7.14 7.40 17.20
C GLU A 283 8.53 6.90 16.82
N ARG A 284 8.96 5.76 17.35
CA ARG A 284 10.29 5.20 17.08
C ARG A 284 10.34 4.35 15.81
N ASP A 285 9.23 3.78 15.42
CA ASP A 285 9.06 2.94 14.23
C ASP A 285 10.28 2.02 13.98
N GLN A 286 10.59 1.21 15.00
CA GLN A 286 11.77 0.34 15.03
C GLN A 286 11.62 -0.83 14.06
N GLU A 287 12.74 -1.32 13.54
CA GLU A 287 12.78 -2.52 12.71
C GLU A 287 12.32 -3.75 13.49
N LYS A 288 11.49 -4.60 12.86
CA LYS A 288 11.12 -5.94 13.35
C LYS A 288 12.06 -6.96 12.73
N PRO A 289 13.07 -7.41 13.45
CA PRO A 289 13.98 -8.43 12.93
C PRO A 289 13.20 -9.66 12.51
N PHE A 290 13.56 -10.23 11.36
CA PHE A 290 12.99 -11.47 10.85
C PHE A 290 11.52 -11.42 10.41
N ALA A 291 10.85 -10.25 10.35
CA ALA A 291 9.48 -10.14 9.83
C ALA A 291 9.37 -10.70 8.41
N TRP A 292 10.38 -10.49 7.57
CA TRP A 292 10.45 -10.99 6.21
C TRP A 292 10.34 -12.53 6.11
N LYS A 293 10.70 -13.29 7.14
CA LYS A 293 10.55 -14.75 7.15
C LYS A 293 9.08 -15.18 7.15
N TYR A 294 8.21 -14.44 7.83
CA TYR A 294 6.76 -14.67 7.74
C TYR A 294 6.23 -14.41 6.33
N ARG A 295 6.67 -13.33 5.66
CA ARG A 295 6.31 -13.07 4.26
C ARG A 295 6.72 -14.25 3.38
N ASP A 296 7.95 -14.72 3.53
CA ASP A 296 8.47 -15.85 2.75
C ASP A 296 7.69 -17.13 3.04
N TRP A 297 7.35 -17.39 4.31
CA TRP A 297 6.48 -18.51 4.68
C TRP A 297 5.11 -18.44 3.98
N VAL A 298 4.48 -17.26 3.90
CA VAL A 298 3.20 -17.10 3.18
C VAL A 298 3.36 -17.44 1.70
N VAL A 299 4.43 -16.98 1.05
CA VAL A 299 4.74 -17.28 -0.36
C VAL A 299 4.89 -18.80 -0.56
N ASP A 300 5.68 -19.44 0.30
CA ASP A 300 5.95 -20.87 0.22
C ASP A 300 4.69 -21.71 0.45
N ALA A 301 3.87 -21.35 1.43
CA ALA A 301 2.61 -22.01 1.74
C ALA A 301 1.62 -21.96 0.56
N LEU A 302 1.51 -20.80 -0.09
CA LEU A 302 0.64 -20.63 -1.27
C LEU A 302 1.18 -21.38 -2.49
N ASN A 303 2.49 -21.36 -2.74
CA ASN A 303 3.11 -22.12 -3.82
C ASN A 303 2.93 -23.63 -3.64
N ALA A 304 3.04 -24.12 -2.41
CA ALA A 304 2.79 -25.51 -2.05
C ALA A 304 1.30 -25.88 -2.06
N ASP A 305 0.39 -24.94 -2.33
CA ASP A 305 -1.06 -25.11 -2.22
C ASP A 305 -1.47 -25.74 -0.89
N MET A 306 -0.90 -25.19 0.23
CA MET A 306 -1.16 -25.68 1.59
C MET A 306 -2.66 -25.67 1.87
N PRO A 307 -3.23 -26.75 2.44
CA PRO A 307 -4.62 -26.75 2.87
C PRO A 307 -4.92 -25.57 3.80
N TYR A 308 -6.04 -24.87 3.56
CA TYR A 308 -6.33 -23.60 4.26
C TYR A 308 -6.52 -23.77 5.76
N ASP A 309 -7.02 -24.91 6.22
CA ASP A 309 -7.09 -25.24 7.63
C ASP A 309 -5.69 -25.31 8.28
N GLN A 310 -4.73 -25.99 7.64
CA GLN A 310 -3.33 -25.98 8.08
C GLN A 310 -2.74 -24.56 8.05
N PHE A 311 -2.99 -23.80 6.99
CA PHE A 311 -2.55 -22.41 6.84
C PHE A 311 -3.06 -21.51 7.96
N VAL A 312 -4.31 -21.68 8.43
CA VAL A 312 -4.90 -20.97 9.56
C VAL A 312 -4.29 -21.45 10.89
N ILE A 313 -4.23 -22.76 11.10
CA ILE A 313 -3.72 -23.36 12.35
C ILE A 313 -2.27 -22.92 12.60
N GLU A 314 -1.41 -22.99 11.58
CA GLU A 314 0.00 -22.61 11.76
C GLU A 314 0.16 -21.11 12.09
N GLN A 315 -0.67 -20.23 11.55
CA GLN A 315 -0.58 -18.80 11.86
C GLN A 315 -1.10 -18.44 13.25
N VAL A 316 -2.10 -19.14 13.75
CA VAL A 316 -2.71 -18.86 15.06
C VAL A 316 -1.99 -19.63 16.18
N ALA A 317 -1.54 -20.84 15.89
CA ALA A 317 -1.05 -21.80 16.90
C ALA A 317 0.06 -22.73 16.41
N GLY A 318 0.91 -22.28 15.48
CA GLY A 318 1.96 -23.11 14.88
C GLY A 318 3.03 -23.61 15.83
N ASP A 319 3.17 -22.98 17.00
CA ASP A 319 3.99 -23.43 18.13
C ASP A 319 3.27 -24.41 19.08
N GLU A 320 1.92 -24.58 18.93
CA GLU A 320 1.07 -25.44 19.75
C GLU A 320 0.62 -26.74 19.02
N ILE A 321 1.04 -26.94 17.78
CA ILE A 321 0.77 -28.20 17.05
C ILE A 321 1.59 -29.36 17.63
N ASP A 322 1.22 -30.60 17.31
CA ASP A 322 1.82 -31.79 17.93
C ASP A 322 3.33 -31.92 17.66
N SER A 323 3.82 -31.44 16.53
CA SER A 323 5.23 -31.43 16.15
C SER A 323 5.61 -30.08 15.54
N PRO A 324 5.85 -29.04 16.36
CA PRO A 324 6.21 -27.73 15.85
C PRO A 324 7.50 -27.79 15.04
N THR A 325 7.46 -27.23 13.83
CA THR A 325 8.61 -27.04 12.97
C THR A 325 9.06 -25.59 12.98
N ARG A 326 10.25 -25.30 12.47
CA ARG A 326 10.67 -23.92 12.29
C ARG A 326 9.69 -23.13 11.43
N GLN A 327 9.12 -23.72 10.41
CA GLN A 327 8.17 -23.06 9.51
C GLN A 327 6.84 -22.77 10.22
N SER A 328 6.28 -23.73 10.96
CA SER A 328 5.04 -23.49 11.72
C SER A 328 5.23 -22.44 12.83
N VAL A 329 6.42 -22.37 13.44
CA VAL A 329 6.75 -21.31 14.41
C VAL A 329 6.87 -19.94 13.72
N ILE A 330 7.50 -19.84 12.53
CA ILE A 330 7.55 -18.60 11.75
C ILE A 330 6.14 -18.11 11.38
N ALA A 331 5.21 -19.03 11.08
CA ALA A 331 3.84 -18.72 10.75
C ALA A 331 3.12 -17.92 11.85
N THR A 332 3.43 -18.17 13.13
CA THR A 332 2.87 -17.42 14.27
C THR A 332 3.29 -15.95 14.28
N GLY A 333 4.21 -15.55 13.41
CA GLY A 333 4.55 -14.16 13.11
C GLY A 333 3.32 -13.31 12.77
N PHE A 334 2.26 -13.89 12.22
CA PHE A 334 0.95 -13.25 12.02
C PHE A 334 0.48 -12.45 13.25
N LEU A 335 0.63 -13.02 14.43
CA LEU A 335 0.25 -12.39 15.71
C LEU A 335 1.20 -11.26 16.14
N ARG A 336 2.39 -11.17 15.50
CA ARG A 336 3.43 -10.18 15.82
C ARG A 336 3.46 -8.98 14.85
N LEU A 337 2.75 -9.06 13.73
CA LEU A 337 2.83 -8.06 12.68
C LEU A 337 2.11 -6.74 12.99
N GLY A 338 1.20 -6.68 13.96
CA GLY A 338 0.54 -5.42 14.36
C GLY A 338 1.53 -4.31 14.76
N THR A 339 1.02 -3.11 14.92
CA THR A 339 1.79 -1.99 15.47
C THR A 339 2.27 -2.31 16.88
N TRP A 340 3.39 -1.72 17.29
CA TRP A 340 4.00 -2.02 18.57
C TRP A 340 4.65 -0.77 19.18
N ASN A 341 4.08 -0.29 20.29
CA ASN A 341 4.65 0.80 21.07
C ASN A 341 5.62 0.24 22.12
N ASP A 342 6.87 0.63 22.10
CA ASP A 342 7.89 0.21 23.05
C ASP A 342 7.90 1.03 24.35
N GLU A 343 7.25 2.21 24.36
CA GLU A 343 7.11 3.10 25.52
C GLU A 343 5.66 3.61 25.67
N PRO A 344 4.69 2.72 25.93
CA PRO A 344 3.32 3.16 26.14
C PRO A 344 3.18 3.96 27.43
N ASN A 345 2.39 5.02 27.43
CA ASN A 345 2.10 5.86 28.60
C ASN A 345 1.49 5.05 29.74
N ASP A 346 0.55 4.16 29.43
CA ASP A 346 0.00 3.16 30.33
C ASP A 346 0.19 1.76 29.75
N ARG A 347 1.04 0.98 30.40
CA ARG A 347 1.40 -0.37 29.95
C ARG A 347 0.24 -1.36 30.05
N LEU A 348 -0.64 -1.19 31.04
CA LEU A 348 -1.77 -2.09 31.26
C LEU A 348 -2.89 -1.80 30.24
N ASP A 349 -3.20 -0.53 29.97
CA ASP A 349 -4.14 -0.17 28.92
C ASP A 349 -3.62 -0.65 27.56
N TYR A 350 -2.34 -0.46 27.28
CA TYR A 350 -1.70 -0.93 26.05
C TYR A 350 -1.81 -2.46 25.88
N GLN A 351 -1.79 -3.23 26.97
CA GLN A 351 -2.03 -4.68 26.91
C GLN A 351 -3.40 -5.00 26.30
N TYR A 352 -4.45 -4.26 26.69
CA TYR A 352 -5.79 -4.43 26.14
C TYR A 352 -5.91 -3.91 24.70
N GLU A 353 -5.21 -2.85 24.33
CA GLU A 353 -5.12 -2.39 22.94
C GLU A 353 -4.49 -3.45 22.02
N ARG A 354 -3.39 -4.08 22.49
CA ARG A 354 -2.77 -5.19 21.77
C ARG A 354 -3.71 -6.39 21.62
N LEU A 355 -4.46 -6.67 22.67
CA LEU A 355 -5.45 -7.75 22.66
C LEU A 355 -6.57 -7.47 21.65
N GLU A 356 -7.05 -6.23 21.61
CA GLU A 356 -8.05 -5.78 20.64
C GLU A 356 -7.55 -5.91 19.19
N ASP A 357 -6.29 -5.53 18.90
CA ASP A 357 -5.67 -5.69 17.59
C ASP A 357 -5.63 -7.16 17.14
N LEU A 358 -5.26 -8.09 18.04
CA LEU A 358 -5.23 -9.53 17.78
C LEU A 358 -6.62 -10.09 17.49
N VAL A 359 -7.60 -9.74 18.32
CA VAL A 359 -9.02 -10.14 18.14
C VAL A 359 -9.53 -9.62 16.80
N HIS A 360 -9.32 -8.32 16.51
CA HIS A 360 -9.79 -7.72 15.27
C HIS A 360 -9.17 -8.38 14.03
N THR A 361 -7.85 -8.51 14.01
CA THR A 361 -7.16 -9.04 12.83
C THR A 361 -7.53 -10.50 12.60
N THR A 362 -7.57 -11.33 13.66
CA THR A 362 -7.92 -12.74 13.53
C THR A 362 -9.37 -12.92 13.05
N SER A 363 -10.33 -12.19 13.66
CA SER A 363 -11.73 -12.28 13.26
C SER A 363 -11.97 -11.78 11.84
N SER A 364 -11.40 -10.64 11.48
CA SER A 364 -11.54 -10.05 10.12
C SER A 364 -10.87 -10.91 9.05
N ALA A 365 -9.65 -11.44 9.32
CA ALA A 365 -8.89 -12.21 8.36
C ALA A 365 -9.50 -13.59 8.08
N PHE A 366 -9.95 -14.31 9.10
CA PHE A 366 -10.35 -15.70 8.94
C PHE A 366 -11.85 -15.92 8.77
N PHE A 367 -12.70 -15.13 9.44
CA PHE A 367 -14.14 -15.34 9.35
C PHE A 367 -14.98 -14.06 9.13
N GLY A 368 -14.33 -12.94 8.80
CA GLY A 368 -15.00 -11.76 8.27
C GLY A 368 -16.04 -11.12 9.20
N LEU A 369 -15.77 -11.01 10.51
CA LEU A 369 -16.60 -10.32 11.48
C LEU A 369 -15.83 -9.30 12.32
N THR A 370 -16.52 -8.26 12.79
CA THR A 370 -15.94 -7.16 13.56
C THR A 370 -16.03 -7.38 15.08
N VAL A 371 -15.50 -8.51 15.56
CA VAL A 371 -15.61 -8.93 16.98
C VAL A 371 -15.06 -7.87 17.95
N LYS A 372 -14.10 -7.05 17.55
CA LYS A 372 -13.53 -5.99 18.40
C LYS A 372 -14.58 -5.00 18.94
N CYS A 373 -15.66 -4.76 18.18
CA CYS A 373 -16.72 -3.85 18.59
C CYS A 373 -17.45 -4.31 19.86
N ALA A 374 -17.33 -5.60 20.19
CA ALA A 374 -17.91 -6.19 21.40
C ALA A 374 -17.03 -6.05 22.66
N ARG A 375 -15.90 -5.31 22.63
CA ARG A 375 -15.05 -5.08 23.80
C ARG A 375 -15.77 -4.38 24.97
N CYS A 376 -16.56 -3.35 24.67
CA CYS A 376 -17.17 -2.49 25.70
C CYS A 376 -18.60 -2.90 26.04
N HIS A 377 -19.34 -3.45 25.09
CA HIS A 377 -20.72 -3.90 25.21
C HIS A 377 -20.98 -4.97 24.16
N SER A 378 -22.06 -5.72 24.22
CA SER A 378 -22.43 -6.64 23.15
C SER A 378 -22.56 -5.91 21.82
N HIS A 379 -22.18 -6.57 20.71
CA HIS A 379 -22.13 -5.94 19.39
C HIS A 379 -23.48 -5.35 19.01
N LYS A 380 -23.51 -4.11 18.52
CA LYS A 380 -24.75 -3.39 18.24
C LYS A 380 -25.59 -4.04 17.15
N PHE A 381 -24.95 -4.63 16.15
CA PHE A 381 -25.58 -5.10 14.92
C PHE A 381 -25.47 -6.60 14.68
N ASP A 382 -24.54 -7.28 15.30
CA ASP A 382 -24.25 -8.70 15.05
C ASP A 382 -24.45 -9.52 16.32
N ALA A 383 -24.75 -10.81 16.16
CA ALA A 383 -25.02 -11.74 17.25
C ALA A 383 -23.75 -12.10 18.07
N ILE A 384 -22.97 -11.09 18.45
CA ILE A 384 -21.70 -11.22 19.17
C ILE A 384 -21.84 -10.56 20.54
N THR A 385 -21.76 -11.34 21.60
CA THR A 385 -21.83 -10.84 22.97
C THR A 385 -20.52 -10.22 23.41
N GLN A 386 -20.55 -9.37 24.44
CA GLN A 386 -19.32 -8.89 25.07
C GLN A 386 -18.47 -10.06 25.58
N THR A 387 -19.10 -11.11 26.11
CA THR A 387 -18.42 -12.34 26.55
C THR A 387 -17.69 -13.02 25.40
N ASP A 388 -18.22 -13.03 24.17
CA ASP A 388 -17.54 -13.61 23.02
C ASP A 388 -16.22 -12.89 22.69
N TYR A 389 -16.19 -11.55 22.81
CA TYR A 389 -14.93 -10.81 22.67
C TYR A 389 -13.89 -11.31 23.66
N TYR A 390 -14.23 -11.42 24.95
CA TYR A 390 -13.29 -11.86 25.99
C TYR A 390 -12.95 -13.35 25.90
N ARG A 391 -13.86 -14.20 25.42
CA ARG A 391 -13.57 -15.60 25.09
C ARG A 391 -12.48 -15.70 24.02
N MET A 392 -12.64 -14.96 22.91
CA MET A 392 -11.62 -14.91 21.85
C MET A 392 -10.31 -14.29 22.36
N ALA A 393 -10.38 -13.20 23.12
CA ALA A 393 -9.26 -12.53 23.73
C ALA A 393 -8.47 -13.46 24.68
N SER A 394 -9.14 -14.37 25.38
CA SER A 394 -8.54 -15.33 26.31
C SER A 394 -7.54 -16.28 25.64
N ALA A 395 -7.69 -16.51 24.32
CA ALA A 395 -6.75 -17.32 23.55
C ALA A 395 -5.39 -16.64 23.39
N PHE A 396 -5.34 -15.31 23.37
CA PHE A 396 -4.12 -14.52 23.21
C PHE A 396 -3.57 -13.99 24.56
N TRP A 397 -4.36 -14.09 25.63
CA TRP A 397 -4.02 -13.52 26.95
C TRP A 397 -2.78 -14.12 27.59
N ALA A 398 -2.45 -15.37 27.26
CA ALA A 398 -1.22 -16.05 27.72
C ALA A 398 0.06 -15.56 27.04
N GLY A 399 -0.06 -14.77 25.97
CA GLY A 399 1.07 -14.37 25.14
C GLY A 399 1.83 -13.12 25.63
N PRO A 400 2.87 -12.72 24.92
CA PRO A 400 3.71 -11.58 25.26
C PRO A 400 3.04 -10.25 24.87
N LEU A 401 1.96 -9.88 25.54
CA LEU A 401 1.21 -8.65 25.30
C LEU A 401 1.92 -7.38 25.80
N LEU A 402 2.73 -7.51 26.86
CA LEU A 402 3.53 -6.43 27.42
C LEU A 402 4.99 -6.56 27.00
N THR A 403 5.55 -5.48 26.48
CA THR A 403 7.00 -5.43 26.21
C THR A 403 7.80 -5.19 27.46
N GLY A 404 8.77 -6.05 27.74
CA GLY A 404 9.94 -5.64 28.52
C GLY A 404 10.95 -5.00 27.54
N GLY A 405 11.04 -3.69 27.54
CA GLY A 405 12.01 -2.75 26.92
C GLY A 405 13.00 -3.11 25.83
N LYS A 406 13.13 -4.34 25.36
CA LYS A 406 14.13 -4.74 24.35
C LYS A 406 13.69 -5.74 23.29
N GLN A 407 12.44 -6.21 23.26
CA GLN A 407 12.06 -7.32 22.38
C GLN A 407 10.98 -6.92 21.37
N LEU A 408 11.38 -6.17 20.38
CA LEU A 408 10.75 -6.26 19.04
C LEU A 408 11.09 -7.62 18.38
N GLY A 409 12.15 -8.28 18.86
CA GLY A 409 12.48 -9.65 18.53
C GLY A 409 11.44 -10.63 19.06
N GLY A 410 11.29 -11.74 18.40
CA GLY A 410 10.43 -12.84 18.82
C GLY A 410 10.87 -13.47 20.15
N PRO A 411 10.23 -14.57 20.55
CA PRO A 411 10.62 -15.35 21.70
C PRO A 411 12.05 -15.87 21.54
N THR A 412 12.67 -16.20 22.67
CA THR A 412 14.03 -16.75 22.68
C THR A 412 14.07 -18.19 22.19
N ALA A 413 15.25 -18.67 21.82
CA ALA A 413 15.47 -20.06 21.43
C ALA A 413 15.00 -21.07 22.49
N ASP A 414 15.16 -20.73 23.78
CA ASP A 414 14.67 -21.58 24.86
C ASP A 414 13.15 -21.74 24.89
N GLN A 415 12.42 -20.75 24.33
CA GLN A 415 10.95 -20.75 24.29
C GLN A 415 10.41 -21.50 23.07
N VAL A 416 11.01 -21.34 21.89
CA VAL A 416 10.50 -21.86 20.62
C VAL A 416 11.50 -22.71 19.84
N GLY A 417 12.73 -22.89 20.35
CA GLY A 417 13.79 -23.66 19.68
C GLY A 417 14.61 -22.87 18.64
N PHE A 418 14.30 -21.58 18.39
CA PHE A 418 14.94 -20.74 17.37
C PHE A 418 15.12 -19.33 17.87
N ASP A 419 16.25 -18.69 17.59
CA ASP A 419 16.62 -17.34 18.02
C ASP A 419 16.47 -16.28 16.90
N ASP A 420 16.25 -16.72 15.68
CA ASP A 420 16.20 -15.91 14.47
C ASP A 420 14.80 -15.88 13.82
N VAL A 421 13.74 -15.87 14.64
CA VAL A 421 12.34 -15.86 14.20
C VAL A 421 11.56 -14.74 14.87
N LEU A 422 10.64 -14.09 14.12
CA LEU A 422 9.61 -13.23 14.70
C LEU A 422 8.37 -14.08 14.92
N ALA A 423 8.24 -14.67 16.09
CA ALA A 423 7.19 -15.62 16.39
C ALA A 423 6.38 -15.23 17.64
N TRP A 424 5.28 -15.92 17.86
CA TRP A 424 4.46 -15.84 19.05
C TRP A 424 4.50 -17.15 19.80
N THR A 425 4.60 -17.10 21.13
CA THR A 425 4.35 -18.24 22.02
C THR A 425 3.78 -17.73 23.34
N ASP A 426 3.09 -18.58 24.08
CA ASP A 426 2.59 -18.22 25.40
C ASP A 426 3.73 -18.11 26.41
N THR A 427 3.56 -17.24 27.39
CA THR A 427 4.52 -17.07 28.50
C THR A 427 4.46 -18.21 29.52
N GLY A 428 3.43 -19.04 29.41
CA GLY A 428 3.25 -20.24 30.22
C GLY A 428 1.87 -20.89 30.03
N PRO A 429 1.69 -22.12 30.55
CA PRO A 429 0.45 -22.89 30.30
C PRO A 429 -0.75 -22.40 31.14
N LYS A 430 -0.51 -21.64 32.21
CA LYS A 430 -1.55 -21.17 33.16
C LYS A 430 -1.47 -19.64 33.23
N PRO A 431 -2.09 -18.89 32.29
CA PRO A 431 -2.15 -17.43 32.36
C PRO A 431 -3.02 -16.99 33.55
N LYS A 432 -2.81 -15.73 33.99
CA LYS A 432 -3.70 -15.09 34.96
C LYS A 432 -5.15 -15.08 34.45
N PRO A 433 -6.17 -15.05 35.33
CA PRO A 433 -7.55 -14.88 34.94
C PRO A 433 -7.74 -13.63 34.09
N LEU A 434 -8.56 -13.75 33.05
CA LEU A 434 -9.05 -12.62 32.27
C LEU A 434 -10.48 -12.34 32.70
N HIS A 435 -10.78 -11.11 33.03
CA HIS A 435 -12.12 -10.68 33.43
C HIS A 435 -12.81 -9.93 32.29
N ARG A 436 -14.13 -10.07 32.18
CA ARG A 436 -14.95 -9.17 31.40
C ARG A 436 -14.90 -7.78 32.07
N LEU A 437 -14.83 -6.73 31.29
CA LEU A 437 -14.67 -5.37 31.80
C LEU A 437 -15.97 -4.57 31.57
N LYS A 438 -16.47 -3.90 32.58
CA LYS A 438 -17.60 -2.98 32.43
C LYS A 438 -17.18 -1.84 31.50
N ASN A 439 -17.92 -1.65 30.40
CA ASN A 439 -17.65 -0.67 29.34
C ASN A 439 -16.23 -0.79 28.72
N GLY A 440 -15.57 -1.94 28.86
CA GLY A 440 -14.18 -2.12 28.39
C GLY A 440 -13.10 -1.45 29.25
N GLU A 441 -13.47 -0.92 30.43
CA GLU A 441 -12.58 -0.21 31.36
C GLU A 441 -11.88 -1.21 32.30
N ARG A 442 -10.54 -1.26 32.24
CA ARG A 442 -9.74 -2.23 33.00
C ARG A 442 -9.92 -2.16 34.51
N ASP A 443 -10.20 -0.97 35.04
CA ASP A 443 -10.34 -0.74 36.48
C ASP A 443 -11.74 -1.15 37.00
N GLN A 444 -12.61 -1.64 36.12
CA GLN A 444 -13.94 -2.15 36.43
C GLN A 444 -14.11 -3.62 35.98
N PRO A 445 -13.33 -4.55 36.56
CA PRO A 445 -13.44 -5.97 36.24
C PRO A 445 -14.76 -6.54 36.76
N LEU A 446 -15.40 -7.34 35.94
CA LEU A 446 -16.57 -8.13 36.25
C LEU A 446 -16.14 -9.60 36.47
N GLU A 447 -16.98 -10.56 36.11
CA GLU A 447 -16.71 -11.98 36.26
C GLU A 447 -15.50 -12.44 35.43
N GLU A 448 -14.83 -13.50 35.91
CA GLU A 448 -13.80 -14.21 35.18
C GLU A 448 -14.37 -14.89 33.95
N VAL A 449 -13.68 -14.74 32.82
CA VAL A 449 -14.06 -15.35 31.55
C VAL A 449 -13.51 -16.76 31.43
N ILE A 450 -14.40 -17.72 31.31
CA ILE A 450 -14.04 -19.10 30.99
C ILE A 450 -13.60 -19.16 29.52
N PRO A 451 -12.37 -19.62 29.22
CA PRO A 451 -11.90 -19.78 27.86
C PRO A 451 -12.82 -20.74 27.06
N ALA A 452 -13.32 -20.25 25.94
CA ALA A 452 -14.27 -20.99 25.11
C ALA A 452 -14.28 -20.46 23.69
N SER A 453 -14.88 -21.20 22.78
CA SER A 453 -15.26 -20.71 21.46
C SER A 453 -16.38 -19.65 21.56
N LEU A 454 -16.64 -18.95 20.45
CA LEU A 454 -17.64 -17.90 20.42
C LEU A 454 -19.05 -18.50 20.29
N SER A 455 -20.03 -17.89 20.97
CA SER A 455 -21.40 -18.41 21.13
C SER A 455 -22.32 -18.12 19.93
N PHE A 456 -21.92 -17.28 18.99
CA PHE A 456 -22.79 -16.91 17.86
C PHE A 456 -23.00 -18.06 16.85
N ILE A 457 -22.22 -19.16 16.97
CA ILE A 457 -22.46 -20.43 16.29
C ILE A 457 -22.76 -21.49 17.36
N PRO A 458 -24.00 -21.64 17.84
CA PRO A 458 -24.33 -22.49 18.99
C PRO A 458 -23.93 -23.96 18.79
N THR A 459 -23.97 -24.45 17.56
CA THR A 459 -23.60 -25.84 17.21
C THR A 459 -22.10 -26.14 17.36
N LEU A 460 -21.27 -25.11 17.44
CA LEU A 460 -19.80 -25.19 17.61
C LEU A 460 -19.34 -24.59 18.94
N GLU A 461 -20.25 -24.15 19.80
CA GLU A 461 -19.89 -23.60 21.09
C GLU A 461 -19.33 -24.70 22.01
N ARG A 462 -18.11 -24.47 22.53
CA ARG A 462 -17.44 -25.39 23.45
C ARG A 462 -16.46 -24.65 24.36
N SER A 463 -16.36 -25.07 25.61
CA SER A 463 -15.28 -24.62 26.50
C SER A 463 -13.95 -25.17 26.03
N PHE A 464 -12.86 -24.43 26.27
CA PHE A 464 -11.51 -24.91 25.99
C PHE A 464 -11.00 -25.81 27.11
N ASP A 465 -10.43 -26.92 26.72
CA ASP A 465 -9.84 -27.89 27.66
C ASP A 465 -8.56 -27.31 28.29
N ALA A 466 -8.25 -27.80 29.49
CA ALA A 466 -6.97 -27.51 30.13
C ALA A 466 -5.80 -28.08 29.30
N PRO A 467 -4.64 -27.38 29.25
CA PRO A 467 -3.49 -27.89 28.52
C PRO A 467 -3.04 -29.24 29.06
N PRO A 468 -2.47 -30.11 28.20
CA PRO A 468 -1.90 -31.38 28.65
C PRO A 468 -0.87 -31.23 29.76
N ALA A 469 -0.68 -32.27 30.59
CA ALA A 469 0.35 -32.24 31.63
C ALA A 469 1.75 -32.04 30.99
N GLY A 470 2.50 -31.06 31.50
CA GLY A 470 3.83 -30.71 30.99
C GLY A 470 3.82 -29.79 29.74
N ALA A 471 2.65 -29.34 29.29
CA ALA A 471 2.56 -28.39 28.20
C ALA A 471 3.29 -27.08 28.55
N ARG A 472 3.92 -26.47 27.54
CA ARG A 472 4.63 -25.19 27.64
C ARG A 472 3.71 -23.99 27.45
N THR A 473 2.62 -24.19 26.70
CA THR A 473 1.63 -23.19 26.32
C THR A 473 0.26 -23.52 26.88
N SER A 474 -0.69 -22.58 26.79
CA SER A 474 -2.06 -22.77 27.29
C SER A 474 -2.94 -23.63 26.37
N HIS A 475 -2.50 -23.92 25.16
CA HIS A 475 -3.27 -24.60 24.10
C HIS A 475 -4.60 -23.91 23.73
N ARG A 476 -4.83 -22.67 24.18
CA ARG A 476 -6.07 -21.92 23.86
C ARG A 476 -6.09 -21.45 22.40
N ARG A 477 -4.94 -21.06 21.87
CA ARG A 477 -4.83 -20.65 20.46
C ARG A 477 -5.08 -21.81 19.51
N ARG A 478 -4.56 -22.99 19.84
CA ARG A 478 -4.84 -24.21 19.10
C ARG A 478 -6.35 -24.49 19.02
N GLN A 479 -7.04 -24.48 20.14
CA GLN A 479 -8.47 -24.77 20.21
C GLN A 479 -9.30 -23.68 19.49
N LEU A 480 -8.88 -22.42 19.56
CA LEU A 480 -9.47 -21.34 18.76
C LEU A 480 -9.24 -21.60 17.25
N ALA A 481 -8.04 -21.99 16.84
CA ALA A 481 -7.73 -22.28 15.44
C ALA A 481 -8.53 -23.48 14.91
N GLU A 482 -8.68 -24.53 15.72
CA GLU A 482 -9.50 -25.71 15.43
C GLU A 482 -10.99 -25.35 15.33
N TRP A 483 -11.49 -24.37 16.14
CA TRP A 483 -12.85 -23.87 15.99
C TRP A 483 -13.01 -23.07 14.69
N ILE A 484 -12.08 -22.19 14.34
CA ILE A 484 -12.10 -21.41 13.09
C ILE A 484 -12.10 -22.35 11.87
N THR A 485 -11.36 -23.44 11.94
CA THR A 485 -11.18 -24.40 10.81
C THR A 485 -12.15 -25.56 10.84
N ASP A 486 -13.06 -25.61 11.80
CA ASP A 486 -14.08 -26.67 11.84
C ASP A 486 -14.85 -26.75 10.50
N PRO A 487 -15.00 -27.92 9.90
CA PRO A 487 -15.72 -28.08 8.64
C PRO A 487 -17.16 -27.56 8.64
N LYS A 488 -17.75 -27.43 9.82
CA LYS A 488 -19.11 -26.88 10.01
C LYS A 488 -19.13 -25.37 10.24
N HIS A 489 -17.93 -24.73 10.29
CA HIS A 489 -17.86 -23.28 10.50
C HIS A 489 -18.37 -22.54 9.26
N PRO A 490 -19.48 -21.81 9.33
CA PRO A 490 -20.19 -21.32 8.15
C PRO A 490 -19.48 -20.20 7.41
N LEU A 491 -18.57 -19.48 8.08
CA LEU A 491 -17.95 -18.26 7.54
C LEU A 491 -16.57 -18.53 6.88
N THR A 492 -15.74 -19.41 7.43
CA THR A 492 -14.33 -19.55 7.05
C THR A 492 -14.15 -19.77 5.56
N SER A 493 -14.83 -20.77 4.99
CA SER A 493 -14.75 -21.09 3.55
C SER A 493 -15.45 -20.01 2.69
N ARG A 494 -16.63 -19.48 3.13
CA ARG A 494 -17.31 -18.38 2.42
C ARG A 494 -16.45 -17.14 2.30
N VAL A 495 -15.78 -16.74 3.38
CA VAL A 495 -14.93 -15.54 3.42
C VAL A 495 -13.75 -15.69 2.50
N LEU A 496 -13.07 -16.84 2.51
CA LEU A 496 -11.94 -17.08 1.62
C LEU A 496 -12.34 -17.08 0.15
N VAL A 497 -13.34 -17.88 -0.25
CA VAL A 497 -13.75 -17.97 -1.67
C VAL A 497 -14.29 -16.63 -2.18
N ASN A 498 -14.93 -15.82 -1.30
CA ASN A 498 -15.36 -14.46 -1.63
C ASN A 498 -14.14 -13.53 -1.94
N ARG A 499 -13.04 -13.66 -1.20
CA ARG A 499 -11.80 -12.91 -1.48
C ARG A 499 -11.10 -13.41 -2.75
N LEU A 500 -11.04 -14.72 -2.98
CA LEU A 500 -10.52 -15.26 -4.24
C LEU A 500 -11.31 -14.70 -5.42
N TRP A 501 -12.64 -14.70 -5.34
CA TRP A 501 -13.52 -14.09 -6.33
C TRP A 501 -13.22 -12.59 -6.53
N GLN A 502 -13.13 -11.84 -5.41
CA GLN A 502 -12.81 -10.41 -5.44
C GLN A 502 -11.54 -10.10 -6.23
N HIS A 503 -10.47 -10.85 -6.00
CA HIS A 503 -9.19 -10.59 -6.65
C HIS A 503 -9.20 -10.96 -8.13
N HIS A 504 -9.96 -11.98 -8.54
CA HIS A 504 -10.13 -12.33 -9.95
C HIS A 504 -11.02 -11.36 -10.72
N PHE A 505 -12.09 -10.88 -10.10
CA PHE A 505 -13.10 -10.04 -10.76
C PHE A 505 -13.02 -8.54 -10.40
N GLY A 506 -12.16 -8.16 -9.46
CA GLY A 506 -12.04 -6.79 -8.94
C GLY A 506 -13.11 -6.39 -7.91
N LYS A 507 -14.19 -7.15 -7.83
CA LYS A 507 -15.30 -6.97 -6.87
C LYS A 507 -15.68 -8.32 -6.26
N ALA A 508 -16.11 -8.33 -5.01
CA ALA A 508 -16.53 -9.54 -4.32
C ALA A 508 -18.02 -9.84 -4.53
N ILE A 509 -18.44 -11.09 -4.29
CA ILE A 509 -19.87 -11.49 -4.23
C ILE A 509 -20.53 -10.79 -3.03
N VAL A 510 -19.89 -10.79 -1.85
CA VAL A 510 -20.19 -9.93 -0.70
C VAL A 510 -19.19 -8.78 -0.72
N ARG A 511 -19.66 -7.57 -1.03
CA ARG A 511 -18.81 -6.38 -1.31
C ARG A 511 -18.01 -5.88 -0.10
N THR A 512 -18.30 -6.38 1.10
CA THR A 512 -17.61 -6.07 2.36
C THR A 512 -16.78 -7.26 2.85
N PRO A 513 -15.58 -7.54 2.27
CA PRO A 513 -14.87 -8.81 2.48
C PRO A 513 -14.38 -9.07 3.90
N ASN A 514 -14.34 -8.04 4.75
CA ASN A 514 -14.00 -8.15 6.18
C ASN A 514 -15.22 -8.06 7.11
N ASN A 515 -16.42 -7.96 6.52
CA ASN A 515 -17.67 -7.90 7.30
C ASN A 515 -18.77 -8.66 6.58
N PHE A 516 -19.24 -9.76 7.17
CA PHE A 516 -20.34 -10.61 6.75
C PHE A 516 -21.56 -10.49 7.71
N GLY A 517 -21.49 -9.52 8.65
CA GLY A 517 -22.54 -9.22 9.60
C GLY A 517 -23.69 -8.40 9.00
N PHE A 518 -24.50 -7.81 9.87
CA PHE A 518 -25.72 -7.07 9.51
C PHE A 518 -25.47 -5.86 8.58
N LEU A 519 -24.34 -5.17 8.79
CA LEU A 519 -23.98 -4.02 7.97
C LEU A 519 -23.22 -4.41 6.69
N ALA A 520 -23.15 -5.70 6.39
CA ALA A 520 -22.55 -6.16 5.14
C ALA A 520 -23.53 -5.96 3.97
N ASP A 521 -22.97 -5.75 2.78
CA ASP A 521 -23.74 -5.87 1.56
C ASP A 521 -24.25 -7.32 1.41
N PRO A 522 -25.51 -7.53 1.06
CA PRO A 522 -26.02 -8.87 0.79
C PRO A 522 -25.27 -9.47 -0.42
N PRO A 523 -25.00 -10.78 -0.41
CA PRO A 523 -24.33 -11.45 -1.52
C PRO A 523 -25.14 -11.29 -2.81
N THR A 524 -24.46 -10.91 -3.91
CA THR A 524 -25.10 -10.77 -5.22
C THR A 524 -25.60 -12.12 -5.75
N HIS A 525 -24.87 -13.20 -5.45
CA HIS A 525 -25.15 -14.57 -5.87
C HIS A 525 -24.97 -15.52 -4.68
N PRO A 526 -25.91 -15.58 -3.74
CA PRO A 526 -25.77 -16.36 -2.51
C PRO A 526 -25.58 -17.86 -2.78
N ARG A 527 -26.29 -18.43 -3.76
CA ARG A 527 -26.16 -19.83 -4.14
C ARG A 527 -24.78 -20.14 -4.76
N LEU A 528 -24.21 -19.23 -5.54
CA LEU A 528 -22.85 -19.37 -6.08
C LEU A 528 -21.81 -19.34 -4.96
N LEU A 529 -21.96 -18.43 -4.00
CA LEU A 529 -21.06 -18.32 -2.86
C LEU A 529 -21.03 -19.63 -2.05
N ASP A 530 -22.19 -20.18 -1.72
CA ASP A 530 -22.30 -21.44 -0.98
C ASP A 530 -21.78 -22.62 -1.79
N TRP A 531 -22.02 -22.63 -3.09
CA TRP A 531 -21.49 -23.67 -3.97
C TRP A 531 -19.96 -23.62 -4.03
N LEU A 532 -19.35 -22.44 -4.20
CA LEU A 532 -17.90 -22.26 -4.19
C LEU A 532 -17.28 -22.66 -2.84
N ALA A 533 -17.91 -22.27 -1.72
CA ALA A 533 -17.45 -22.68 -0.39
C ALA A 533 -17.50 -24.23 -0.23
N SER A 534 -18.55 -24.86 -0.73
CA SER A 534 -18.67 -26.33 -0.71
C SER A 534 -17.64 -27.02 -1.60
N GLU A 535 -17.37 -26.49 -2.80
CA GLU A 535 -16.33 -27.03 -3.70
C GLU A 535 -14.94 -26.88 -3.09
N PHE A 536 -14.68 -25.76 -2.41
CA PHE A 536 -13.43 -25.54 -1.69
C PHE A 536 -13.21 -26.60 -0.59
N ASP A 537 -14.23 -26.83 0.23
CA ASP A 537 -14.17 -27.85 1.29
C ASP A 537 -13.99 -29.26 0.73
N LEU A 538 -14.74 -29.62 -0.32
CA LEU A 538 -14.62 -30.92 -1.01
C LEU A 538 -13.27 -31.11 -1.72
N GLY A 539 -12.70 -30.03 -2.22
CA GLY A 539 -11.38 -30.01 -2.85
C GLY A 539 -10.20 -30.05 -1.87
N GLY A 540 -10.44 -30.35 -0.58
CA GLY A 540 -9.40 -30.43 0.45
C GLY A 540 -8.86 -29.05 0.84
N ARG A 541 -9.68 -28.00 0.70
CA ARG A 541 -9.37 -26.60 1.06
C ARG A 541 -8.12 -26.06 0.37
N ARG A 542 -7.88 -26.45 -0.88
CA ARG A 542 -6.76 -26.01 -1.70
C ARG A 542 -7.17 -24.86 -2.62
N MET A 543 -6.45 -23.74 -2.55
CA MET A 543 -6.82 -22.52 -3.25
C MET A 543 -6.67 -22.67 -4.78
N LYS A 544 -5.64 -23.38 -5.26
CA LYS A 544 -5.41 -23.57 -6.71
C LYS A 544 -6.60 -24.24 -7.41
N SER A 545 -7.37 -25.08 -6.70
CA SER A 545 -8.57 -25.71 -7.26
C SER A 545 -9.65 -24.67 -7.61
N ILE A 546 -9.88 -23.69 -6.74
CA ILE A 546 -10.84 -22.61 -6.97
C ILE A 546 -10.34 -21.64 -8.03
N HIS A 547 -9.04 -21.33 -8.06
CA HIS A 547 -8.45 -20.55 -9.14
C HIS A 547 -8.70 -21.18 -10.50
N ARG A 548 -8.40 -22.48 -10.66
CA ARG A 548 -8.68 -23.22 -11.91
C ARG A 548 -10.15 -23.12 -12.32
N LEU A 549 -11.03 -23.29 -11.36
CA LEU A 549 -12.46 -23.24 -11.60
C LEU A 549 -12.91 -21.87 -12.12
N ILE A 550 -12.46 -20.79 -11.47
CA ILE A 550 -12.79 -19.41 -11.86
C ILE A 550 -12.18 -19.06 -13.22
N LEU A 551 -10.88 -19.31 -13.40
CA LEU A 551 -10.13 -18.94 -14.61
C LEU A 551 -10.60 -19.70 -15.87
N ASN A 552 -11.16 -20.91 -15.70
CA ASN A 552 -11.74 -21.69 -16.78
C ASN A 552 -13.22 -21.38 -17.06
N SER A 553 -13.84 -20.44 -16.32
CA SER A 553 -15.22 -20.02 -16.61
C SER A 553 -15.30 -19.05 -17.80
N GLU A 554 -16.39 -19.12 -18.55
CA GLU A 554 -16.69 -18.12 -19.58
C GLU A 554 -16.94 -16.75 -18.94
N THR A 555 -17.50 -16.70 -17.74
CA THR A 555 -17.71 -15.49 -16.97
C THR A 555 -16.40 -14.70 -16.76
N TRP A 556 -15.29 -15.38 -16.46
CA TRP A 556 -13.98 -14.73 -16.33
C TRP A 556 -13.40 -14.32 -17.68
N ARG A 557 -13.66 -15.08 -18.73
CA ARG A 557 -13.16 -14.85 -20.11
C ARG A 557 -13.95 -13.83 -20.92
N GLN A 558 -15.01 -13.23 -20.36
CA GLN A 558 -15.77 -12.16 -21.01
C GLN A 558 -14.87 -10.95 -21.38
N GLY A 559 -15.25 -10.24 -22.44
CA GLY A 559 -14.69 -8.93 -22.78
C GLY A 559 -15.27 -7.81 -21.92
N VAL A 560 -14.61 -6.66 -21.93
CA VAL A 560 -15.09 -5.44 -21.25
C VAL A 560 -16.19 -4.73 -22.05
N PHE A 561 -16.27 -4.96 -23.36
CA PHE A 561 -17.25 -4.34 -24.25
C PHE A 561 -18.45 -5.25 -24.47
N HIS A 562 -19.63 -4.66 -24.35
CA HIS A 562 -20.88 -5.32 -24.66
C HIS A 562 -21.65 -4.52 -25.74
N PRO A 563 -22.26 -5.14 -26.76
CA PRO A 563 -22.99 -4.41 -27.82
C PRO A 563 -24.08 -3.49 -27.29
N ARG A 564 -24.69 -3.82 -26.16
CA ARG A 564 -25.72 -3.05 -25.47
C ARG A 564 -25.21 -2.37 -24.20
N LEU A 565 -23.94 -1.99 -24.13
CA LEU A 565 -23.29 -1.47 -22.92
C LEU A 565 -24.11 -0.34 -22.26
N ARG A 566 -24.43 0.72 -23.01
CA ARG A 566 -25.15 1.89 -22.49
C ARG A 566 -26.55 1.57 -21.94
N GLU A 567 -27.24 0.60 -22.54
CA GLU A 567 -28.56 0.15 -22.11
C GLU A 567 -28.45 -0.67 -20.82
N LEU A 568 -27.51 -1.59 -20.75
CA LEU A 568 -27.33 -2.47 -19.60
C LEU A 568 -26.75 -1.74 -18.39
N GLU A 569 -25.96 -0.70 -18.59
CA GLU A 569 -25.52 0.20 -17.52
C GLU A 569 -26.67 0.91 -16.80
N GLN A 570 -27.82 1.13 -17.48
CA GLN A 570 -29.02 1.67 -16.83
C GLN A 570 -29.71 0.64 -15.94
N VAL A 571 -29.54 -0.65 -16.24
CA VAL A 571 -30.14 -1.77 -15.46
C VAL A 571 -29.22 -2.19 -14.31
N ASP A 572 -27.93 -2.29 -14.60
CA ASP A 572 -26.91 -2.75 -13.62
C ASP A 572 -25.59 -2.00 -13.84
N SER A 573 -25.57 -0.73 -13.43
CA SER A 573 -24.40 0.17 -13.55
C SER A 573 -23.17 -0.31 -12.78
N THR A 574 -23.37 -1.11 -11.74
CA THR A 574 -22.30 -1.61 -10.87
C THR A 574 -21.86 -3.02 -11.20
N ASN A 575 -22.40 -3.59 -12.32
CA ASN A 575 -22.10 -4.95 -12.78
C ASN A 575 -22.26 -6.01 -11.65
N ARG A 576 -23.39 -5.95 -10.94
CA ARG A 576 -23.71 -6.93 -9.89
C ARG A 576 -24.05 -8.31 -10.46
N LEU A 577 -24.50 -8.33 -11.71
CA LEU A 577 -24.90 -9.55 -12.41
C LEU A 577 -23.76 -10.20 -13.20
N TRP A 578 -22.57 -9.60 -13.22
CA TRP A 578 -21.36 -10.14 -13.88
C TRP A 578 -21.55 -10.36 -15.39
N TRP A 579 -22.20 -9.42 -16.06
CA TRP A 579 -22.54 -9.54 -17.49
C TRP A 579 -21.42 -9.10 -18.45
N HIS A 580 -20.33 -8.46 -17.91
CA HIS A 580 -19.09 -8.12 -18.63
C HIS A 580 -17.89 -8.15 -17.69
N ALA A 581 -16.68 -8.18 -18.25
CA ALA A 581 -15.46 -8.01 -17.47
C ALA A 581 -15.24 -6.54 -17.08
N GLU A 582 -14.66 -6.31 -15.92
CA GLU A 582 -14.26 -4.99 -15.44
C GLU A 582 -12.85 -4.65 -15.94
N ARG A 583 -12.66 -3.41 -16.43
CA ARG A 583 -11.32 -2.86 -16.64
C ARG A 583 -10.70 -2.52 -15.30
N ARG A 584 -9.51 -3.05 -15.00
CA ARG A 584 -8.83 -2.89 -13.72
C ARG A 584 -7.50 -2.20 -13.89
N ARG A 585 -7.22 -1.17 -13.07
CA ARG A 585 -5.90 -0.55 -12.98
C ARG A 585 -4.92 -1.53 -12.33
N LEU A 586 -3.65 -1.56 -12.79
CA LEU A 586 -2.58 -2.25 -12.10
C LEU A 586 -2.42 -1.69 -10.68
N ASP A 587 -2.19 -2.55 -9.70
CA ASP A 587 -1.81 -2.10 -8.36
C ASP A 587 -0.35 -1.59 -8.34
N ALA A 588 0.05 -0.96 -7.25
CA ALA A 588 1.35 -0.31 -7.14
C ALA A 588 2.52 -1.28 -7.39
N GLU A 589 2.41 -2.50 -6.87
CA GLU A 589 3.44 -3.53 -7.01
C GLU A 589 3.49 -4.05 -8.45
N MET A 590 2.35 -4.35 -9.06
CA MET A 590 2.30 -4.78 -10.47
C MET A 590 2.85 -3.72 -11.41
N LEU A 591 2.52 -2.44 -11.17
CA LEU A 591 3.00 -1.34 -11.99
C LEU A 591 4.53 -1.24 -11.95
N ARG A 592 5.12 -1.20 -10.75
CA ARG A 592 6.57 -1.11 -10.61
C ARG A 592 7.27 -2.34 -11.17
N ASP A 593 6.77 -3.53 -10.87
CA ASP A 593 7.33 -4.80 -11.36
C ASP A 593 7.22 -4.90 -12.90
N SER A 594 6.15 -4.37 -13.51
CA SER A 594 5.98 -4.31 -14.96
C SER A 594 6.98 -3.39 -15.64
N LEU A 595 7.26 -2.21 -15.04
CA LEU A 595 8.28 -1.28 -15.54
C LEU A 595 9.68 -1.94 -15.56
N LEU A 596 10.02 -2.74 -14.54
CA LEU A 596 11.26 -3.52 -14.51
C LEU A 596 11.24 -4.70 -15.48
N ALA A 597 10.10 -5.36 -15.63
CA ALA A 597 9.96 -6.53 -16.51
C ALA A 597 10.12 -6.17 -17.98
N VAL A 598 9.50 -5.07 -18.44
CA VAL A 598 9.57 -4.65 -19.85
C VAL A 598 10.96 -4.14 -20.25
N THR A 599 11.79 -3.74 -19.30
CA THR A 599 13.19 -3.35 -19.53
C THR A 599 14.17 -4.52 -19.41
N GLY A 600 13.69 -5.69 -18.97
CA GLY A 600 14.53 -6.87 -18.71
C GLY A 600 15.38 -6.77 -17.45
N GLU A 601 15.10 -5.82 -16.56
CA GLU A 601 15.86 -5.60 -15.33
C GLU A 601 15.27 -6.28 -14.10
N LEU A 602 14.06 -6.83 -14.20
CA LEU A 602 13.38 -7.47 -13.07
C LEU A 602 14.15 -8.69 -12.58
N ASP A 603 14.61 -8.64 -11.32
CA ASP A 603 15.20 -9.79 -10.63
C ASP A 603 14.09 -10.65 -10.00
N LEU A 604 13.94 -11.86 -10.48
CA LEU A 604 12.96 -12.85 -10.01
C LEU A 604 13.44 -13.66 -8.81
N LYS A 605 14.55 -13.28 -8.17
CA LYS A 605 15.05 -13.96 -6.97
C LYS A 605 14.01 -13.88 -5.85
N GLN A 606 13.58 -15.05 -5.36
CA GLN A 606 12.60 -15.16 -4.29
C GLN A 606 13.23 -15.10 -2.89
N GLY A 607 12.41 -14.70 -1.92
CA GLY A 607 12.71 -14.78 -0.48
C GLY A 607 13.85 -13.87 -0.01
N GLY A 608 14.17 -13.98 1.27
CA GLY A 608 15.27 -13.27 1.92
C GLY A 608 14.92 -11.85 2.40
N ALA A 609 15.89 -11.17 2.98
CA ALA A 609 15.73 -9.85 3.56
C ALA A 609 15.17 -8.82 2.56
N ALA A 610 14.38 -7.89 3.05
CA ALA A 610 13.78 -6.82 2.26
C ALA A 610 14.84 -5.79 1.82
N PHE A 611 14.68 -5.21 0.62
CA PHE A 611 15.49 -4.10 0.14
C PHE A 611 14.83 -2.75 0.44
N LYS A 612 15.63 -1.74 0.74
CA LYS A 612 15.17 -0.35 0.93
C LYS A 612 15.26 0.39 -0.40
N ALA A 613 14.11 0.82 -0.91
CA ALA A 613 14.03 1.59 -2.14
C ALA A 613 14.69 2.96 -2.01
N SER A 614 15.17 3.53 -3.10
CA SER A 614 15.59 4.94 -3.16
C SER A 614 14.36 5.83 -2.99
N VAL A 615 14.43 6.79 -2.08
CA VAL A 615 13.38 7.80 -1.84
C VAL A 615 13.98 9.19 -1.88
N ASN A 616 13.20 10.17 -2.31
CA ASN A 616 13.64 11.57 -2.37
C ASN A 616 13.96 12.09 -0.96
N SER A 617 14.99 12.91 -0.83
CA SER A 617 15.42 13.52 0.43
C SER A 617 14.30 14.27 1.17
N LYS A 618 13.41 14.94 0.43
CA LYS A 618 12.23 15.61 1.01
C LYS A 618 11.27 14.65 1.74
N ALA A 619 11.15 13.41 1.26
CA ALA A 619 10.35 12.39 1.94
C ALA A 619 10.96 11.95 3.28
N LEU A 620 12.25 12.19 3.49
CA LEU A 620 12.98 11.86 4.72
C LEU A 620 12.88 12.97 5.79
N GLU A 621 12.44 14.17 5.43
CA GLU A 621 12.41 15.33 6.34
C GLU A 621 11.51 15.13 7.57
N GLY A 622 10.47 14.32 7.46
CA GLY A 622 9.57 13.97 8.56
C GLY A 622 10.10 12.94 9.56
N LEU A 623 11.27 12.32 9.29
CA LEU A 623 11.82 11.29 10.16
C LEU A 623 12.68 11.88 11.28
N SER A 624 12.54 11.34 12.50
CA SER A 624 13.27 11.81 13.69
C SER A 624 14.79 11.68 13.60
N ARG A 625 15.31 10.83 12.69
CA ARG A 625 16.75 10.61 12.44
C ARG A 625 17.02 10.62 10.93
N LYS A 626 16.98 11.79 10.33
CA LYS A 626 16.95 12.03 8.87
C LYS A 626 17.90 11.15 8.03
N SER A 627 19.19 11.25 8.22
CA SER A 627 20.19 10.59 7.34
C SER A 627 20.48 9.14 7.71
N THR A 628 20.26 8.73 8.97
CA THR A 628 20.55 7.37 9.46
C THR A 628 19.31 6.48 9.48
N ALA A 629 18.11 7.07 9.39
CA ALA A 629 16.84 6.34 9.44
C ALA A 629 16.52 5.57 8.16
N TRP A 630 17.08 5.99 7.01
CA TRP A 630 16.86 5.35 5.72
C TRP A 630 18.12 5.41 4.88
N GLN A 631 18.71 4.26 4.63
CA GLN A 631 19.81 4.08 3.70
C GLN A 631 19.33 3.13 2.59
N ALA A 632 19.23 3.63 1.35
CA ALA A 632 18.81 2.82 0.23
C ALA A 632 19.77 1.64 0.00
N SER A 633 19.20 0.50 -0.39
CA SER A 633 19.97 -0.67 -0.79
C SER A 633 20.72 -0.40 -2.12
N PRO A 634 21.80 -1.13 -2.43
CA PRO A 634 22.43 -1.12 -3.75
C PRO A 634 21.40 -1.26 -4.87
N VAL A 635 21.64 -0.60 -6.01
CA VAL A 635 20.66 -0.52 -7.11
C VAL A 635 20.26 -1.91 -7.63
N GLU A 636 21.21 -2.84 -7.68
CA GLU A 636 21.01 -4.22 -8.15
C GLU A 636 19.97 -4.96 -7.26
N LEU A 637 19.96 -4.70 -5.96
CA LEU A 637 18.98 -5.29 -5.05
C LEU A 637 17.60 -4.63 -5.17
N GLN A 638 17.55 -3.38 -5.65
CA GLN A 638 16.29 -2.67 -5.84
C GLN A 638 15.50 -3.15 -7.06
N ASN A 639 16.09 -3.94 -7.95
CA ASN A 639 15.42 -4.51 -9.12
C ASN A 639 14.59 -5.76 -8.81
N ARG A 640 14.56 -6.20 -7.55
CA ARG A 640 13.70 -7.30 -7.11
C ARG A 640 12.22 -6.91 -7.13
N ARG A 641 11.35 -7.90 -7.10
CA ARG A 641 9.89 -7.69 -7.03
C ARG A 641 9.50 -6.82 -5.83
N SER A 642 8.49 -5.99 -6.03
CA SER A 642 7.97 -5.06 -5.03
C SER A 642 7.49 -5.72 -3.74
N LEU A 643 7.11 -6.99 -3.77
CA LEU A 643 6.81 -7.80 -2.59
C LEU A 643 7.97 -7.81 -1.57
N TYR A 644 9.21 -7.73 -2.05
CA TYR A 644 10.44 -7.74 -1.23
C TYR A 644 10.94 -6.35 -0.84
N MET A 645 10.15 -5.31 -1.12
CA MET A 645 10.46 -3.95 -0.69
C MET A 645 10.23 -3.82 0.83
N TYR A 646 11.16 -3.13 1.50
CA TYR A 646 11.08 -2.85 2.92
C TYR A 646 9.94 -1.88 3.21
N LEU A 647 8.96 -2.32 3.98
CA LEU A 647 7.80 -1.53 4.38
C LEU A 647 8.00 -0.92 5.76
N LYS A 648 8.39 0.35 5.79
CA LYS A 648 8.46 1.17 7.00
C LYS A 648 7.14 1.90 7.21
N ARG A 649 6.45 1.68 8.36
CA ARG A 649 5.13 2.29 8.62
C ARG A 649 5.16 3.81 8.62
N GLY A 650 6.22 4.40 9.18
CA GLY A 650 6.40 5.86 9.17
C GLY A 650 6.89 6.43 7.84
N LEU A 651 7.23 5.60 6.85
CA LEU A 651 7.73 6.03 5.54
C LEU A 651 7.45 4.97 4.48
N LEU A 652 6.25 4.96 3.95
CA LEU A 652 5.94 4.17 2.75
C LEU A 652 6.47 4.90 1.51
N PRO A 653 7.02 4.18 0.49
CA PRO A 653 7.54 4.81 -0.71
C PRO A 653 6.45 5.61 -1.44
N PRO A 654 6.69 6.90 -1.76
CA PRO A 654 5.65 7.79 -2.31
C PRO A 654 4.99 7.30 -3.60
N MET A 655 5.76 6.68 -4.51
CA MET A 655 5.20 6.10 -5.74
C MET A 655 4.17 5.00 -5.40
N MET A 656 4.47 4.15 -4.41
CA MET A 656 3.58 3.05 -4.04
C MET A 656 2.28 3.56 -3.40
N THR A 657 2.37 4.55 -2.50
CA THR A 657 1.19 5.15 -1.86
C THR A 657 0.32 5.93 -2.83
N THR A 658 0.93 6.60 -3.83
CA THR A 658 0.19 7.28 -4.90
C THR A 658 -0.66 6.29 -5.73
N PHE A 659 -0.23 5.03 -5.84
CA PHE A 659 -0.97 3.96 -6.51
C PHE A 659 -1.70 3.03 -5.54
N ASP A 660 -2.15 3.58 -4.40
CA ASP A 660 -3.03 2.93 -3.43
C ASP A 660 -2.42 1.70 -2.72
N LEU A 661 -1.10 1.71 -2.46
CA LEU A 661 -0.52 0.73 -1.54
C LEU A 661 -1.24 0.81 -0.19
N SER A 662 -1.67 -0.33 0.33
CA SER A 662 -2.36 -0.42 1.61
C SER A 662 -1.49 0.08 2.76
N GLU A 663 -2.06 0.87 3.67
CA GLU A 663 -1.42 1.24 4.92
C GLU A 663 -1.38 0.02 5.87
N PRO A 664 -0.19 -0.43 6.32
CA PRO A 664 -0.07 -1.67 7.06
C PRO A 664 -0.32 -1.51 8.58
N THR A 665 -1.23 -0.63 9.00
CA THR A 665 -1.62 -0.43 10.41
C THR A 665 -2.83 -1.27 10.79
N LEU A 666 -3.76 -1.46 9.88
CA LEU A 666 -4.99 -2.23 10.06
C LEU A 666 -5.11 -3.34 9.02
N SER A 667 -5.91 -4.37 9.35
CA SER A 667 -6.23 -5.45 8.42
C SER A 667 -7.04 -4.92 7.22
N CYS A 668 -6.48 -5.01 6.01
CA CYS A 668 -7.09 -4.51 4.79
C CYS A 668 -7.57 -5.67 3.91
N GLY A 669 -8.88 -5.87 3.82
CA GLY A 669 -9.49 -6.87 2.94
C GLY A 669 -9.77 -6.37 1.52
N GLN A 670 -9.75 -5.06 1.32
CA GLN A 670 -9.94 -4.43 0.02
C GLN A 670 -9.19 -3.10 -0.01
N ARG A 671 -8.28 -2.94 -0.95
CA ARG A 671 -7.61 -1.66 -1.20
C ARG A 671 -8.55 -0.69 -1.90
N ASN A 672 -8.34 0.59 -1.65
CA ASN A 672 -8.93 1.62 -2.50
C ASN A 672 -8.33 1.53 -3.92
N VAL A 673 -9.11 1.90 -4.91
CA VAL A 673 -8.64 2.04 -6.30
C VAL A 673 -9.05 3.43 -6.75
N THR A 674 -8.11 4.36 -6.69
CA THR A 674 -8.33 5.76 -7.11
C THR A 674 -7.81 6.00 -8.52
N ILE A 675 -8.39 6.96 -9.22
CA ILE A 675 -7.89 7.49 -10.49
C ILE A 675 -7.79 9.00 -10.31
N VAL A 676 -6.60 9.48 -10.00
CA VAL A 676 -6.35 10.88 -9.65
C VAL A 676 -5.20 11.46 -10.49
N PRO A 677 -5.20 12.77 -10.78
CA PRO A 677 -4.17 13.41 -11.62
C PRO A 677 -2.73 13.23 -11.09
N THR A 678 -2.57 13.10 -9.78
CA THR A 678 -1.25 12.88 -9.16
C THR A 678 -0.57 11.60 -9.62
N GLN A 679 -1.33 10.55 -9.97
CA GLN A 679 -0.78 9.30 -10.52
C GLN A 679 -0.13 9.53 -11.89
N ALA A 680 -0.80 10.27 -12.78
CA ALA A 680 -0.22 10.64 -14.07
C ALA A 680 1.02 11.53 -13.89
N LEU A 681 0.97 12.52 -12.98
CA LEU A 681 2.11 13.39 -12.69
C LEU A 681 3.31 12.62 -12.11
N VAL A 682 3.06 11.63 -11.25
CA VAL A 682 4.14 10.76 -10.74
C VAL A 682 4.78 9.97 -11.88
N LEU A 683 4.02 9.36 -12.76
CA LEU A 683 4.59 8.61 -13.89
C LEU A 683 5.36 9.51 -14.85
N LEU A 684 4.85 10.72 -15.10
CA LEU A 684 5.50 11.69 -15.99
C LEU A 684 6.81 12.26 -15.42
N ASN A 685 6.93 12.41 -14.10
CA ASN A 685 8.04 13.14 -13.47
C ASN A 685 8.95 12.25 -12.62
N ASN A 686 8.62 10.99 -12.41
CA ASN A 686 9.39 10.12 -11.53
C ASN A 686 10.65 9.60 -12.24
N ARG A 687 11.80 9.86 -11.64
CA ARG A 687 13.10 9.43 -12.18
C ARG A 687 13.17 7.92 -12.44
N PHE A 688 12.58 7.10 -11.57
CA PHE A 688 12.56 5.66 -11.77
C PHE A 688 11.89 5.27 -13.10
N VAL A 689 10.80 5.96 -13.50
CA VAL A 689 10.11 5.71 -14.77
C VAL A 689 10.94 6.19 -15.95
N HIS A 690 11.60 7.36 -15.84
CA HIS A 690 12.53 7.87 -16.87
C HIS A 690 13.70 6.92 -17.09
N ASP A 691 14.37 6.49 -16.00
CA ASP A 691 15.50 5.55 -16.08
C ASP A 691 15.09 4.24 -16.78
N ARG A 692 13.86 3.74 -16.53
CA ARG A 692 13.32 2.55 -17.23
C ARG A 692 13.08 2.81 -18.70
N SER A 693 12.58 3.99 -19.05
CA SER A 693 12.34 4.36 -20.46
C SER A 693 13.65 4.45 -21.25
N GLU A 694 14.70 5.02 -20.68
CA GLU A 694 16.03 5.09 -21.27
C GLU A 694 16.67 3.69 -21.40
N GLN A 695 16.53 2.86 -20.38
CA GLN A 695 17.00 1.48 -20.42
C GLN A 695 16.31 0.66 -21.51
N LEU A 696 14.98 0.79 -21.65
CA LEU A 696 14.24 0.12 -22.72
C LEU A 696 14.73 0.60 -24.09
N ALA A 697 14.91 1.91 -24.29
CA ALA A 697 15.46 2.45 -25.53
C ALA A 697 16.85 1.89 -25.84
N THR A 698 17.70 1.72 -24.81
CA THR A 698 19.03 1.09 -24.94
C THR A 698 18.91 -0.36 -25.43
N VAL A 699 18.00 -1.15 -24.85
CA VAL A 699 17.79 -2.54 -25.23
C VAL A 699 17.27 -2.62 -26.68
N ILE A 700 16.29 -1.78 -27.06
CA ILE A 700 15.71 -1.75 -28.39
C ILE A 700 16.77 -1.39 -29.46
N LYS A 701 17.58 -0.35 -29.23
CA LYS A 701 18.64 0.07 -30.17
C LYS A 701 19.71 -1.01 -30.38
N LYS A 702 20.00 -1.81 -29.35
CA LYS A 702 20.92 -2.97 -29.46
C LYS A 702 20.31 -4.13 -30.23
N THR A 703 18.97 -4.27 -30.23
CA THR A 703 18.27 -5.43 -30.78
C THR A 703 17.92 -5.23 -32.26
N VAL A 704 17.45 -4.05 -32.66
CA VAL A 704 17.01 -3.77 -34.05
C VAL A 704 17.51 -2.40 -34.52
N ALA A 705 17.76 -2.31 -35.81
CA ALA A 705 18.16 -1.07 -36.49
C ALA A 705 16.95 -0.44 -37.22
N GLY A 706 16.98 0.90 -37.33
CA GLY A 706 15.98 1.70 -38.04
C GLY A 706 14.74 2.03 -37.20
N ILE A 707 14.34 3.31 -37.25
CA ILE A 707 13.25 3.87 -36.41
C ILE A 707 11.94 3.08 -36.52
N PRO A 708 11.42 2.68 -37.69
CA PRO A 708 10.16 1.94 -37.72
C PRO A 708 10.22 0.58 -37.03
N ALA A 709 11.37 -0.14 -37.11
CA ALA A 709 11.54 -1.42 -36.43
C ALA A 709 11.69 -1.21 -34.91
N GLN A 710 12.40 -0.18 -34.48
CA GLN A 710 12.54 0.21 -33.07
C GLN A 710 11.20 0.59 -32.45
N VAL A 711 10.38 1.36 -33.13
CA VAL A 711 9.02 1.71 -32.73
C VAL A 711 8.17 0.47 -32.57
N LYS A 712 8.17 -0.45 -33.55
CA LYS A 712 7.40 -1.71 -33.43
C LYS A 712 7.83 -2.52 -32.21
N LEU A 713 9.14 -2.63 -31.98
CA LEU A 713 9.66 -3.36 -30.82
C LEU A 713 9.29 -2.66 -29.49
N ALA A 714 9.26 -1.32 -29.42
CA ALA A 714 8.81 -0.58 -28.25
C ALA A 714 7.34 -0.89 -27.92
N TRP A 715 6.47 -0.87 -28.92
CA TRP A 715 5.06 -1.22 -28.78
C TRP A 715 4.87 -2.67 -28.31
N LEU A 716 5.58 -3.60 -28.92
CA LEU A 716 5.53 -5.02 -28.58
C LEU A 716 6.04 -5.25 -27.15
N SER A 717 7.16 -4.63 -26.78
CA SER A 717 7.75 -4.78 -25.42
C SER A 717 6.83 -4.24 -24.34
N VAL A 718 6.20 -3.06 -24.53
CA VAL A 718 5.38 -2.40 -23.50
C VAL A 718 3.95 -2.88 -23.51
N LEU A 719 3.29 -2.90 -24.69
CA LEU A 719 1.85 -3.16 -24.83
C LEU A 719 1.52 -4.57 -25.31
N LYS A 720 2.54 -5.38 -25.63
CA LYS A 720 2.40 -6.77 -26.06
C LYS A 720 1.63 -6.94 -27.37
N ARG A 721 1.58 -5.91 -28.21
CA ARG A 721 0.99 -5.91 -29.54
C ARG A 721 1.79 -5.05 -30.52
N GLU A 722 1.64 -5.32 -31.79
CA GLU A 722 2.13 -4.40 -32.80
C GLU A 722 1.26 -3.14 -32.89
N PRO A 723 1.86 -1.98 -33.26
CA PRO A 723 1.09 -0.80 -33.56
C PRO A 723 0.28 -0.97 -34.86
N THR A 724 -0.90 -0.40 -34.92
CA THR A 724 -1.63 -0.20 -36.18
C THR A 724 -0.83 0.71 -37.12
N ALA A 725 -1.17 0.74 -38.41
CA ALA A 725 -0.47 1.60 -39.35
C ALA A 725 -0.48 3.09 -38.93
N ALA A 726 -1.60 3.57 -38.38
CA ALA A 726 -1.73 4.95 -37.91
C ALA A 726 -0.94 5.22 -36.62
N GLU A 727 -0.86 4.25 -35.71
CA GLU A 727 -0.04 4.35 -34.50
C GLU A 727 1.45 4.31 -34.83
N LEU A 728 1.86 3.44 -35.75
CA LEU A 728 3.24 3.36 -36.23
C LEU A 728 3.68 4.69 -36.84
N GLN A 729 2.86 5.27 -37.73
CA GLN A 729 3.17 6.54 -38.35
C GLN A 729 3.35 7.64 -37.29
N ARG A 730 2.38 7.82 -36.40
CA ARG A 730 2.45 8.84 -35.32
C ARG A 730 3.65 8.64 -34.39
N SER A 731 3.98 7.39 -34.06
CA SER A 731 5.14 7.09 -33.21
C SER A 731 6.47 7.39 -33.92
N VAL A 732 6.58 7.10 -35.21
CA VAL A 732 7.77 7.46 -36.03
C VAL A 732 7.90 8.98 -36.13
N GLU A 733 6.81 9.70 -36.36
CA GLU A 733 6.78 11.17 -36.39
C GLU A 733 7.16 11.76 -35.02
N HIS A 734 6.69 11.18 -33.91
CA HIS A 734 7.06 11.56 -32.55
C HIS A 734 8.60 11.42 -32.34
N VAL A 735 9.18 10.25 -32.64
CA VAL A 735 10.62 10.02 -32.51
C VAL A 735 11.40 11.00 -33.37
N ALA A 736 11.00 11.22 -34.63
CA ALA A 736 11.68 12.15 -35.53
C ALA A 736 11.58 13.61 -35.03
N THR A 737 10.46 14.01 -34.45
CA THR A 737 10.25 15.36 -33.90
C THR A 737 11.06 15.56 -32.62
N GLN A 738 11.02 14.61 -31.70
CA GLN A 738 11.81 14.65 -30.47
C GLN A 738 13.31 14.64 -30.76
N ALA A 739 13.77 13.81 -31.71
CA ALA A 739 15.18 13.80 -32.09
C ALA A 739 15.65 15.18 -32.60
N ARG A 740 14.82 15.89 -33.36
CA ARG A 740 15.12 17.27 -33.79
C ARG A 740 15.17 18.23 -32.62
N MET A 741 14.20 18.15 -31.69
CA MET A 741 14.20 18.98 -30.46
C MET A 741 15.43 18.76 -29.58
N PHE A 742 15.89 17.52 -29.47
CA PHE A 742 17.12 17.21 -28.75
C PHE A 742 18.42 17.53 -29.51
N LEU A 743 18.35 17.67 -30.84
CA LEU A 743 19.48 18.10 -31.68
C LEU A 743 19.63 19.61 -31.74
N GLU A 744 18.49 20.32 -31.78
CA GLU A 744 18.53 21.76 -31.74
C GLU A 744 19.11 22.17 -30.38
N PRO A 745 20.28 22.84 -30.31
CA PRO A 745 20.59 23.61 -29.14
C PRO A 745 19.37 24.50 -28.91
N ASP A 746 18.95 24.71 -27.70
CA ASP A 746 17.75 25.46 -27.29
C ASP A 746 17.67 26.87 -27.93
N ASN A 747 17.64 26.91 -29.28
CA ASN A 747 17.55 28.08 -30.15
C ASN A 747 16.10 28.42 -30.49
N GLY A 748 15.15 27.61 -30.05
CA GLY A 748 13.74 27.79 -30.26
C GLY A 748 13.09 28.43 -29.04
N ASN A 749 13.13 29.73 -28.86
CA ASN A 749 12.29 30.49 -27.93
C ASN A 749 12.56 30.37 -26.40
N ALA A 750 13.72 29.92 -25.94
CA ALA A 750 14.24 30.55 -24.73
C ALA A 750 14.60 31.99 -25.15
N SER A 751 13.75 32.91 -24.79
CA SER A 751 13.96 34.32 -25.04
C SER A 751 15.38 34.68 -24.60
N GLN A 752 16.00 35.70 -25.22
CA GLN A 752 17.28 36.23 -24.74
C GLN A 752 17.25 36.50 -23.23
N GLU A 753 16.05 36.66 -22.65
CA GLU A 753 15.76 36.75 -21.22
C GLU A 753 16.04 35.43 -20.45
N ASP A 754 15.76 34.22 -21.01
CA ASP A 754 16.00 32.95 -20.30
C ASP A 754 17.49 32.59 -20.23
N ARG A 755 18.27 32.86 -21.32
CA ARG A 755 19.71 32.64 -21.31
C ARG A 755 20.42 33.64 -20.39
N SER A 756 19.97 34.90 -20.36
CA SER A 756 20.49 35.89 -19.41
C SER A 756 20.10 35.50 -17.95
N GLY A 757 18.93 34.95 -17.73
CA GLY A 757 18.49 34.44 -16.43
C GLY A 757 19.29 33.23 -15.95
N ILE A 758 19.68 32.30 -16.82
CA ILE A 758 20.57 31.18 -16.50
C ILE A 758 21.97 31.70 -16.12
N LEU A 759 22.55 32.56 -16.94
CA LEU A 759 23.84 33.16 -16.66
C LEU A 759 23.83 33.96 -15.35
N GLN A 760 22.76 34.70 -15.08
CA GLN A 760 22.62 35.47 -13.85
C GLN A 760 22.54 34.53 -12.63
N ARG A 761 21.69 33.49 -12.65
CA ARG A 761 21.60 32.52 -11.56
C ARG A 761 22.91 31.77 -11.32
N THR A 762 23.64 31.45 -12.38
CA THR A 762 24.97 30.82 -12.28
C THR A 762 25.95 31.79 -11.62
N ALA A 763 25.95 33.05 -12.02
CA ALA A 763 26.79 34.09 -11.44
C ALA A 763 26.41 34.41 -9.97
N ASP A 764 25.12 34.46 -9.64
CA ASP A 764 24.62 34.69 -8.28
C ASP A 764 25.01 33.58 -7.28
N SER A 765 25.22 32.36 -7.76
CA SER A 765 25.66 31.21 -6.93
C SER A 765 27.18 31.09 -6.80
N LEU A 766 27.98 31.95 -7.47
CA LEU A 766 29.43 31.91 -7.45
C LEU A 766 29.96 32.57 -6.15
N VAL A 767 30.48 31.75 -5.23
CA VAL A 767 30.97 32.19 -3.91
C VAL A 767 32.48 32.31 -3.81
N LEU A 768 33.22 31.70 -4.72
CA LEU A 768 34.68 31.88 -4.83
C LEU A 768 35.11 31.85 -6.28
N TYR A 769 35.91 32.86 -6.69
CA TYR A 769 36.52 32.91 -8.01
C TYR A 769 37.98 33.39 -7.92
N LEU A 770 38.92 32.46 -7.98
CA LEU A 770 40.34 32.71 -8.00
C LEU A 770 40.90 32.43 -9.41
N ASN A 771 41.59 33.41 -9.97
CA ASN A 771 42.26 33.30 -11.26
C ASN A 771 43.70 33.75 -11.14
N ALA A 772 44.67 32.98 -11.66
CA ALA A 772 46.10 33.26 -11.62
C ALA A 772 46.46 34.57 -12.30
N GLU A 773 45.70 35.05 -13.28
CA GLU A 773 45.88 36.36 -13.93
C GLU A 773 45.77 37.54 -12.95
N ASN A 774 45.06 37.35 -11.82
CA ASN A 774 44.85 38.34 -10.79
C ASN A 774 45.76 38.12 -9.57
N ALA A 775 46.86 37.36 -9.75
CA ALA A 775 47.84 37.12 -8.70
C ALA A 775 48.66 38.37 -8.39
N VAL A 776 48.83 38.69 -7.11
CA VAL A 776 49.68 39.78 -6.63
C VAL A 776 51.05 39.19 -6.29
N MET A 777 52.03 39.65 -7.00
CA MET A 777 53.43 39.25 -6.81
C MET A 777 53.96 39.79 -5.48
N ALA A 778 54.77 38.99 -4.81
CA ALA A 778 55.57 39.49 -3.70
C ALA A 778 56.75 40.31 -4.23
N ASP A 779 57.15 41.28 -3.42
CA ASP A 779 58.37 42.06 -3.74
C ASP A 779 59.61 41.24 -3.43
N ASP A 780 59.79 40.11 -4.15
CA ASP A 780 60.91 39.23 -4.04
C ASP A 780 61.44 38.82 -5.46
N LYS A 781 62.69 38.54 -5.56
CA LYS A 781 63.33 38.15 -6.82
C LYS A 781 62.98 36.75 -7.31
N ARG A 782 62.00 36.08 -6.65
CA ARG A 782 61.66 34.66 -6.89
C ARG A 782 60.38 34.46 -7.67
N PHE A 783 59.72 35.56 -8.09
CA PHE A 783 58.37 35.51 -8.75
C PHE A 783 57.30 34.78 -7.94
N THR A 784 57.36 34.88 -6.59
CA THR A 784 56.41 34.24 -5.72
C THR A 784 55.15 35.10 -5.55
N VAL A 785 53.98 34.41 -5.33
CA VAL A 785 52.68 35.07 -5.19
C VAL A 785 52.30 35.22 -3.70
N SER A 786 52.07 36.47 -3.28
CA SER A 786 51.65 36.77 -1.92
C SER A 786 50.12 36.69 -1.71
N SER A 787 49.34 37.03 -2.74
CA SER A 787 47.87 36.92 -2.68
C SER A 787 47.27 36.77 -4.09
N VAL A 788 46.05 36.21 -4.11
CA VAL A 788 45.18 36.15 -5.29
C VAL A 788 43.82 36.73 -4.88
N LYS A 789 43.37 37.72 -5.65
CA LYS A 789 42.09 38.38 -5.35
C LYS A 789 40.91 37.48 -5.74
N ASP A 790 39.95 37.32 -4.84
CA ASP A 790 38.65 36.74 -5.14
C ASP A 790 37.81 37.70 -6.00
N LEU A 791 37.36 37.21 -7.14
CA LEU A 791 36.60 37.96 -8.13
C LEU A 791 35.08 37.72 -8.01
N SER A 792 34.61 36.80 -7.11
CA SER A 792 33.20 36.52 -6.89
C SER A 792 32.47 37.68 -6.18
N GLY A 793 33.20 38.59 -5.52
CA GLY A 793 32.66 39.68 -4.69
C GLY A 793 32.54 39.33 -3.21
N HIS A 794 32.68 38.05 -2.80
CA HIS A 794 32.56 37.60 -1.41
C HIS A 794 33.80 37.85 -0.56
N ARG A 795 34.91 38.33 -1.17
CA ARG A 795 36.17 38.70 -0.52
C ARG A 795 36.93 37.54 0.11
N HIS A 796 36.78 36.34 -0.44
CA HIS A 796 37.53 35.15 -0.05
C HIS A 796 38.92 35.10 -0.68
N HIS A 797 39.71 36.17 -0.47
CA HIS A 797 41.04 36.26 -1.05
C HIS A 797 41.97 35.15 -0.58
N ALA A 798 42.74 34.56 -1.49
CA ALA A 798 43.76 33.62 -1.11
C ALA A 798 45.06 34.36 -0.79
N THR A 799 45.69 34.07 0.35
CA THR A 799 46.92 34.77 0.82
C THR A 799 47.96 33.80 1.35
N GLN A 800 49.22 34.16 1.24
CA GLN A 800 50.34 33.43 1.86
C GLN A 800 51.38 34.40 2.40
N PRO A 801 51.40 34.67 3.70
CA PRO A 801 52.34 35.61 4.30
C PRO A 801 53.79 35.06 4.34
N LYS A 802 53.96 33.73 4.48
CA LYS A 802 55.29 33.12 4.59
C LYS A 802 55.94 32.96 3.22
N SER A 803 57.13 33.56 2.98
CA SER A 803 57.79 33.61 1.71
C SER A 803 58.17 32.25 1.13
N ASP A 804 58.54 31.30 1.99
CA ASP A 804 58.92 29.94 1.61
C ASP A 804 57.74 28.99 1.29
N ALA A 805 56.53 29.37 1.72
CA ALA A 805 55.28 28.61 1.41
C ALA A 805 54.52 29.18 0.21
N ARG A 806 54.97 30.26 -0.41
CA ARG A 806 54.28 30.90 -1.54
C ARG A 806 54.44 30.09 -2.83
N PRO A 807 53.37 29.89 -3.61
CA PRO A 807 53.47 29.36 -4.96
C PRO A 807 54.18 30.37 -5.90
N THR A 808 54.68 29.86 -7.00
CA THR A 808 55.34 30.69 -8.03
C THR A 808 54.37 30.98 -9.17
N LEU A 809 54.33 32.21 -9.70
CA LEU A 809 53.58 32.49 -10.90
C LEU A 809 54.39 32.09 -12.13
N VAL A 810 53.84 31.23 -12.97
CA VAL A 810 54.42 30.79 -14.25
C VAL A 810 53.58 31.35 -15.38
N ALA A 811 54.14 32.22 -16.22
CA ALA A 811 53.40 33.00 -17.21
C ALA A 811 52.76 32.13 -18.31
N ASP A 812 53.35 31.04 -18.65
CA ASP A 812 52.92 30.03 -19.63
C ASP A 812 52.63 28.68 -18.95
N GLY A 813 52.17 28.74 -17.71
CA GLY A 813 51.91 27.56 -16.87
C GLY A 813 50.73 26.70 -17.32
N MET A 814 49.77 27.30 -18.08
CA MET A 814 48.61 26.63 -18.66
C MET A 814 48.47 27.03 -20.14
N GLY A 815 49.30 26.40 -21.00
CA GLY A 815 49.42 26.82 -22.40
C GLY A 815 50.05 28.22 -22.52
N ASP A 816 49.31 29.20 -23.04
CA ASP A 816 49.72 30.61 -23.14
C ASP A 816 49.20 31.48 -21.95
N LYS A 817 48.60 30.86 -20.92
CA LYS A 817 48.00 31.53 -19.76
C LYS A 817 48.80 31.30 -18.47
N PRO A 818 48.80 32.26 -17.54
CA PRO A 818 49.50 32.12 -16.29
C PRO A 818 48.84 31.11 -15.36
N ALA A 819 49.69 30.44 -14.55
CA ALA A 819 49.23 29.56 -13.51
C ALA A 819 50.06 29.73 -12.22
N LEU A 820 49.42 29.54 -11.09
CA LEU A 820 50.08 29.35 -9.81
C LEU A 820 50.69 27.97 -9.79
N TYR A 821 52.02 27.88 -9.70
CA TYR A 821 52.72 26.62 -9.63
C TYR A 821 53.10 26.28 -8.20
N PHE A 822 52.69 25.09 -7.75
CA PHE A 822 53.00 24.52 -6.45
C PHE A 822 54.04 23.41 -6.58
N ASP A 823 54.98 23.35 -5.67
CA ASP A 823 56.16 22.44 -5.75
C ASP A 823 55.90 21.02 -5.21
N GLY A 824 54.75 20.80 -4.55
CA GLY A 824 54.38 19.53 -3.93
C GLY A 824 55.11 19.23 -2.62
N ARG A 825 55.72 20.24 -1.96
CA ARG A 825 56.52 20.04 -0.74
C ARG A 825 56.08 20.91 0.46
N GLY A 826 55.52 22.09 0.24
CA GLY A 826 55.17 23.00 1.33
C GLY A 826 54.51 24.28 0.88
N GLN A 827 54.27 24.44 -0.40
CA GLN A 827 53.58 25.61 -0.93
C GLN A 827 52.06 25.43 -0.87
N PHE A 828 51.36 26.45 -0.37
CA PHE A 828 49.90 26.52 -0.28
C PHE A 828 49.43 27.99 -0.10
N MET A 829 48.11 28.24 -0.22
CA MET A 829 47.52 29.54 0.08
C MET A 829 46.32 29.35 1.03
N GLU A 830 46.18 30.23 2.01
CA GLU A 830 45.04 30.31 2.92
C GLU A 830 43.96 31.18 2.29
N ILE A 831 42.70 30.72 2.33
CA ILE A 831 41.55 31.42 1.77
C ILE A 831 40.75 32.04 2.94
N ALA A 832 40.46 33.35 2.83
CA ALA A 832 39.81 34.10 3.88
C ALA A 832 38.35 33.75 4.02
N GLY A 833 37.89 33.54 5.26
CA GLY A 833 36.47 33.31 5.59
C GLY A 833 35.95 31.90 5.31
N GLN A 834 34.67 31.71 5.47
CA GLN A 834 33.95 30.46 5.20
C GLN A 834 33.41 30.48 3.77
N VAL A 835 33.98 29.66 2.87
CA VAL A 835 33.62 29.67 1.44
C VAL A 835 32.25 29.03 1.19
N LEU A 836 31.89 27.97 1.89
CA LEU A 836 30.62 27.27 1.72
C LEU A 836 29.90 27.14 3.06
N GLY A 837 28.62 27.40 3.09
CA GLY A 837 27.72 27.20 4.25
C GLY A 837 27.00 25.86 4.24
N ASP A 838 26.83 25.25 3.08
CA ASP A 838 26.17 23.96 2.82
C ASP A 838 27.08 23.07 1.98
N PRO A 839 27.08 21.72 2.16
CA PRO A 839 27.87 20.82 1.33
C PRO A 839 27.36 20.67 -0.11
N LEU A 840 26.13 21.13 -0.42
CA LEU A 840 25.66 21.21 -1.81
C LEU A 840 26.49 22.25 -2.56
N CYS A 841 27.27 21.82 -3.55
CA CYS A 841 28.19 22.71 -4.22
C CYS A 841 28.59 22.18 -5.60
N THR A 842 29.17 23.09 -6.38
CA THR A 842 29.95 22.76 -7.58
C THR A 842 31.30 23.42 -7.45
N ILE A 843 32.37 22.64 -7.69
CA ILE A 843 33.76 23.11 -7.70
C ILE A 843 34.34 22.82 -9.07
N VAL A 844 34.76 23.84 -9.79
CA VAL A 844 35.38 23.74 -11.11
C VAL A 844 36.82 24.30 -11.05
N CYS A 845 37.78 23.52 -11.46
CA CYS A 845 39.19 23.89 -11.41
C CYS A 845 39.86 23.66 -12.74
N VAL A 846 40.66 24.61 -13.21
CA VAL A 846 41.59 24.45 -14.36
C VAL A 846 42.96 24.19 -13.82
N VAL A 847 43.46 22.98 -14.03
CA VAL A 847 44.67 22.50 -13.35
C VAL A 847 45.59 21.67 -14.27
N ARG A 848 46.85 21.49 -13.83
CA ARG A 848 47.82 20.54 -14.37
C ARG A 848 48.48 19.81 -13.19
N ASP A 849 48.60 18.50 -13.28
CA ASP A 849 49.22 17.68 -12.26
C ASP A 849 50.55 17.12 -12.73
N ASP A 850 51.62 17.64 -12.17
CA ASP A 850 53.01 17.23 -12.45
C ASP A 850 53.58 16.25 -11.41
N SER A 851 52.70 15.72 -10.53
CA SER A 851 53.07 14.74 -9.51
C SER A 851 53.35 13.35 -10.12
N GLY A 852 54.34 12.66 -9.65
CA GLY A 852 54.62 11.28 -10.06
C GLY A 852 53.93 10.23 -9.18
N SER A 853 53.65 10.55 -7.93
CA SER A 853 53.12 9.60 -6.95
C SER A 853 52.59 10.33 -5.70
N GLY A 854 51.86 9.62 -4.84
CA GLY A 854 51.33 10.13 -3.59
C GLY A 854 49.95 10.79 -3.72
N HIS A 855 49.24 10.87 -2.61
CA HIS A 855 48.01 11.62 -2.51
C HIS A 855 48.30 13.12 -2.56
N ARG A 856 47.47 13.89 -3.23
CA ARG A 856 47.57 15.34 -3.34
C ARG A 856 46.24 16.00 -3.35
N THR A 857 46.12 17.08 -2.58
CA THR A 857 44.88 17.81 -2.41
C THR A 857 45.04 19.20 -3.05
N LEU A 858 44.06 19.54 -3.88
CA LEU A 858 44.03 20.81 -4.61
C LEU A 858 43.35 21.88 -3.78
N PHE A 859 42.15 21.58 -3.24
CA PHE A 859 41.28 22.50 -2.52
C PHE A 859 40.61 21.78 -1.34
N SER A 860 40.66 22.35 -0.12
CA SER A 860 40.25 21.64 1.08
C SER A 860 39.89 22.55 2.25
N ASN A 861 39.02 22.11 3.13
CA ASN A 861 38.80 22.69 4.45
C ASN A 861 39.13 21.71 5.60
N TRP A 862 39.95 20.69 5.36
CA TRP A 862 40.37 19.79 6.41
C TRP A 862 41.42 20.42 7.34
N ASN A 863 41.16 20.43 8.66
CA ASN A 863 41.98 21.05 9.67
C ASN A 863 42.85 20.07 10.52
N GLY A 864 42.84 18.78 10.14
CA GLY A 864 43.64 17.77 10.83
C GLY A 864 43.07 17.20 12.10
N SER A 865 41.90 17.65 12.53
CA SER A 865 41.22 17.06 13.70
C SER A 865 40.52 15.76 13.34
N ALA A 866 40.52 14.76 14.26
CA ALA A 866 39.84 13.49 14.09
C ALA A 866 38.32 13.67 13.82
N GLY A 867 37.71 14.71 14.39
CA GLY A 867 36.31 15.03 14.15
C GLY A 867 36.00 15.69 12.80
N ASN A 868 37.04 16.10 12.07
CA ASN A 868 36.91 16.73 10.74
C ASN A 868 37.38 15.80 9.60
N SER A 869 38.12 14.72 9.86
CA SER A 869 38.62 13.81 8.81
C SER A 869 37.55 13.20 7.94
N THR A 870 36.41 12.85 8.54
CA THR A 870 35.23 12.25 7.85
C THR A 870 34.18 13.27 7.47
N LYS A 871 34.37 14.58 7.78
CA LYS A 871 33.37 15.64 7.58
C LYS A 871 33.90 16.83 6.79
N SER A 872 35.19 16.82 6.38
CA SER A 872 35.77 17.86 5.52
C SER A 872 35.28 17.72 4.09
N LEU A 873 35.32 18.83 3.35
CA LEU A 873 35.15 18.86 1.91
C LEU A 873 36.49 19.15 1.25
N PHE A 874 36.92 18.29 0.34
CA PHE A 874 38.15 18.49 -0.41
C PHE A 874 38.13 17.86 -1.80
N VAL A 875 38.87 18.42 -2.73
CA VAL A 875 39.08 17.89 -4.07
C VAL A 875 40.59 17.67 -4.28
N GLY A 876 40.94 16.51 -4.80
CA GLY A 876 42.33 16.13 -5.06
C GLY A 876 42.48 14.86 -5.87
N LEU A 877 43.68 14.30 -5.91
CA LEU A 877 43.99 13.07 -6.63
C LEU A 877 44.68 12.04 -5.70
N THR A 878 44.46 10.76 -5.96
CA THR A 878 45.18 9.65 -5.30
C THR A 878 46.55 9.44 -5.91
N SER A 879 47.34 8.53 -5.32
CA SER A 879 48.64 8.07 -5.89
C SER A 879 48.50 7.51 -7.30
N GLU A 880 47.34 6.97 -7.65
CA GLU A 880 47.03 6.41 -8.96
C GLU A 880 46.38 7.42 -9.91
N SER A 881 46.33 8.69 -9.52
CA SER A 881 45.69 9.79 -10.27
C SER A 881 44.19 9.59 -10.48
N THR A 882 43.50 8.90 -9.57
CA THR A 882 42.04 8.89 -9.51
C THR A 882 41.56 10.10 -8.71
N VAL A 883 40.37 10.64 -9.06
CA VAL A 883 39.82 11.83 -8.39
C VAL A 883 39.35 11.48 -6.98
N ARG A 884 39.72 12.31 -6.03
CA ARG A 884 39.18 12.31 -4.66
C ARG A 884 38.27 13.51 -4.50
N PHE A 885 37.02 13.24 -4.17
CA PHE A 885 36.07 14.26 -3.72
C PHE A 885 35.57 13.87 -2.32
N SER A 886 36.27 14.38 -1.30
CA SER A 886 36.19 13.88 0.07
C SER A 886 36.49 12.36 0.17
N ASP A 887 36.33 11.75 1.32
CA ASP A 887 36.65 10.32 1.53
C ASP A 887 35.66 9.35 0.85
N ALA A 888 34.52 9.83 0.38
CA ALA A 888 33.50 8.98 -0.29
C ALA A 888 33.96 8.49 -1.67
N PHE A 889 34.97 9.09 -2.27
CA PHE A 889 35.49 8.77 -3.62
C PHE A 889 36.85 8.11 -3.64
N GLY A 890 37.23 7.33 -2.65
CA GLY A 890 38.53 6.68 -2.53
C GLY A 890 39.10 6.01 -3.80
N SER A 891 38.33 5.85 -4.88
CA SER A 891 38.72 5.32 -6.18
C SER A 891 37.77 5.81 -7.29
N ALA A 892 37.58 7.12 -7.43
CA ALA A 892 36.90 7.68 -8.62
C ALA A 892 37.73 7.43 -9.88
N GLY A 893 37.14 7.62 -11.09
CA GLY A 893 37.81 7.37 -12.35
C GLY A 893 39.14 8.06 -12.48
N GLN A 894 40.07 7.45 -13.22
CA GLN A 894 41.43 7.94 -13.43
C GLN A 894 41.44 9.14 -14.38
N VAL A 895 42.18 10.18 -14.01
CA VAL A 895 42.43 11.36 -14.85
C VAL A 895 43.41 10.98 -15.99
N SER A 896 42.99 11.24 -17.22
CA SER A 896 43.80 11.05 -18.41
C SER A 896 44.65 12.31 -18.69
N GLU A 897 45.79 12.17 -19.35
CA GLU A 897 46.69 13.26 -19.80
C GLU A 897 46.97 14.36 -18.73
N ARG A 898 47.09 13.96 -17.47
CA ARG A 898 47.15 14.84 -16.29
C ARG A 898 48.26 15.93 -16.32
N THR A 899 49.33 15.73 -17.13
CA THR A 899 50.43 16.69 -17.28
C THR A 899 50.13 17.78 -18.32
N LYS A 900 49.01 17.71 -19.02
CA LYS A 900 48.43 18.78 -19.82
C LYS A 900 47.40 19.54 -18.99
N PRO A 901 47.01 20.78 -19.37
CA PRO A 901 45.89 21.47 -18.77
C PRO A 901 44.61 20.65 -18.90
N PHE A 902 43.82 20.57 -17.81
CA PHE A 902 42.50 19.93 -17.81
C PHE A 902 41.55 20.65 -16.85
N ILE A 903 40.27 20.53 -17.13
CA ILE A 903 39.20 21.00 -16.26
C ILE A 903 38.76 19.83 -15.36
N LEU A 904 38.82 20.03 -14.05
CA LEU A 904 38.36 19.10 -13.04
C LEU A 904 37.08 19.67 -12.39
N THR A 905 35.95 18.99 -12.55
CA THR A 905 34.68 19.41 -11.97
C THR A 905 34.22 18.41 -10.94
N ALA A 906 33.78 18.91 -9.78
CA ALA A 906 33.17 18.12 -8.72
C ALA A 906 31.83 18.75 -8.32
N VAL A 907 30.75 17.97 -8.39
CA VAL A 907 29.39 18.39 -8.10
C VAL A 907 28.82 17.55 -6.96
N ASN A 908 28.31 18.18 -5.91
CA ASN A 908 27.54 17.53 -4.86
C ASN A 908 26.12 18.06 -4.86
N SER A 909 25.18 17.26 -5.33
CA SER A 909 23.75 17.57 -5.39
C SER A 909 23.00 16.98 -4.20
N SER A 910 21.71 17.24 -4.12
CA SER A 910 20.81 16.60 -3.11
C SER A 910 20.67 15.09 -3.31
N GLU A 911 21.03 14.56 -4.47
CA GLU A 911 20.84 13.14 -4.83
C GLU A 911 22.14 12.36 -4.93
N SER A 912 23.20 13.01 -5.45
CA SER A 912 24.46 12.35 -5.76
C SER A 912 25.63 13.31 -5.72
N ALA A 913 26.83 12.74 -5.63
CA ALA A 913 28.07 13.44 -5.90
C ALA A 913 28.74 12.87 -7.15
N SER A 914 29.20 13.74 -8.04
CA SER A 914 29.76 13.38 -9.34
C SER A 914 31.08 14.12 -9.60
N VAL A 915 32.01 13.48 -10.31
CA VAL A 915 33.24 14.12 -10.73
C VAL A 915 33.44 13.95 -12.24
N PHE A 916 33.99 15.01 -12.87
CA PHE A 916 34.19 15.09 -14.32
C PHE A 916 35.59 15.55 -14.64
N GLN A 917 36.09 15.14 -15.80
CA GLN A 917 37.30 15.68 -16.44
C GLN A 917 36.94 16.16 -17.84
N ASN A 918 37.18 17.43 -18.13
CA ASN A 918 36.95 18.03 -19.45
C ASN A 918 35.54 17.74 -19.99
N GLY A 919 34.52 17.88 -19.17
CA GLY A 919 33.10 17.57 -19.52
C GLY A 919 32.73 16.11 -19.39
N ARG A 920 33.67 15.16 -19.41
CA ARG A 920 33.34 13.72 -19.29
C ARG A 920 33.13 13.29 -17.84
N LEU A 921 32.00 12.64 -17.56
CA LEU A 921 31.75 12.03 -16.27
C LEU A 921 32.75 10.91 -15.98
N LEU A 922 33.46 11.00 -14.87
CA LEU A 922 34.39 9.97 -14.42
C LEU A 922 33.70 8.99 -13.44
N LYS A 923 32.94 9.52 -12.47
CA LYS A 923 32.23 8.69 -11.51
C LYS A 923 31.09 9.46 -10.80
N THR A 924 30.05 8.71 -10.40
CA THR A 924 28.97 9.18 -9.51
C THR A 924 28.87 8.27 -8.29
N THR A 925 28.56 8.85 -7.12
CA THR A 925 28.29 8.14 -5.88
C THR A 925 27.15 8.84 -5.14
N SER A 926 26.78 8.34 -3.95
CA SER A 926 25.79 9.00 -3.08
C SER A 926 26.25 10.39 -2.66
N GLN A 927 25.29 11.26 -2.34
CA GLN A 927 25.49 12.61 -1.84
C GLN A 927 26.50 12.67 -0.67
N LEU A 928 27.36 13.69 -0.66
CA LEU A 928 28.22 14.01 0.47
C LEU A 928 27.44 14.82 1.50
N SER A 929 26.77 14.18 2.43
CA SER A 929 25.98 14.83 3.49
C SER A 929 26.81 15.03 4.78
N GLY A 930 26.33 15.93 5.66
CA GLY A 930 26.87 16.11 7.01
C GLY A 930 28.30 16.61 7.09
N ARG A 931 28.72 17.43 6.13
CA ARG A 931 30.07 18.04 6.08
C ARG A 931 30.17 19.20 7.07
N ARG A 932 31.34 19.33 7.69
CA ARG A 932 31.69 20.44 8.58
C ARG A 932 32.48 21.48 7.78
N LEU A 933 31.90 22.64 7.49
CA LEU A 933 32.44 23.64 6.56
C LEU A 933 32.92 24.90 7.25
N ASP A 934 32.86 24.96 8.59
CA ASP A 934 33.26 26.11 9.44
C ASP A 934 34.77 26.18 9.72
N THR A 935 35.57 25.35 9.05
CA THR A 935 37.03 25.33 9.16
C THR A 935 37.69 26.10 8.03
N ALA A 936 38.96 26.55 8.24
CA ALA A 936 39.71 27.33 7.27
C ALA A 936 39.88 26.57 5.94
N TRP A 937 39.75 27.29 4.82
CA TRP A 937 39.92 26.77 3.49
C TRP A 937 41.34 27.05 2.98
N VAL A 938 41.87 26.09 2.23
CA VAL A 938 43.25 26.19 1.66
C VAL A 938 43.29 25.69 0.22
N LEU A 939 44.19 26.24 -0.53
CA LEU A 939 44.53 25.86 -1.89
C LEU A 939 45.95 25.25 -1.93
N GLY A 940 46.09 24.10 -2.58
CA GLY A 940 47.39 23.42 -2.79
C GLY A 940 47.85 22.49 -1.67
N GLN A 941 47.01 22.27 -0.67
CA GLN A 941 47.31 21.44 0.52
C GLN A 941 46.07 20.83 1.11
N GLN A 942 46.24 19.76 1.89
CA GLN A 942 45.16 19.19 2.70
C GLN A 942 44.98 19.96 4.02
N GLY A 943 44.27 21.05 3.98
CA GLY A 943 43.95 21.87 5.18
C GLY A 943 45.22 22.30 5.93
N ASN A 944 45.13 22.36 7.27
CA ASN A 944 46.24 22.80 8.14
C ASN A 944 47.25 21.69 8.44
N ILE A 945 47.30 20.60 7.66
CA ILE A 945 48.20 19.47 7.84
C ILE A 945 49.41 19.56 6.92
N ASN A 946 50.59 19.25 7.46
CA ASN A 946 51.80 19.04 6.64
C ASN A 946 51.68 17.71 5.88
N GLY A 947 51.30 17.74 4.61
CA GLY A 947 51.14 16.57 3.76
C GLY A 947 50.16 16.79 2.62
N GLU A 948 50.16 15.87 1.68
CA GLU A 948 49.31 15.85 0.48
C GLU A 948 49.31 17.15 -0.33
N PHE A 949 50.48 17.77 -0.49
CA PHE A 949 50.62 18.99 -1.25
C PHE A 949 50.37 18.75 -2.74
N TRP A 950 49.72 19.72 -3.40
CA TRP A 950 49.59 19.77 -4.85
C TRP A 950 50.94 20.01 -5.50
N LYS A 951 51.24 19.30 -6.58
CA LYS A 951 52.39 19.56 -7.42
C LYS A 951 51.94 19.79 -8.84
N GLY A 952 52.06 21.02 -9.33
CA GLY A 952 51.62 21.39 -10.67
C GLY A 952 51.00 22.76 -10.72
N GLY A 953 50.38 23.09 -11.86
CA GLY A 953 49.75 24.38 -12.14
C GLY A 953 48.30 24.42 -11.67
N VAL A 954 47.89 25.61 -11.21
CA VAL A 954 46.47 25.96 -10.95
C VAL A 954 46.21 27.31 -11.60
N ALA A 955 45.40 27.33 -12.64
CA ALA A 955 45.07 28.57 -13.35
C ALA A 955 43.84 29.24 -12.77
N GLU A 956 42.77 28.47 -12.51
CA GLU A 956 41.50 28.98 -12.11
C GLU A 956 40.74 28.03 -11.19
N ILE A 957 40.01 28.59 -10.20
CA ILE A 957 39.07 27.86 -9.34
C ILE A 957 37.80 28.69 -9.22
N ARG A 958 36.67 28.04 -9.50
CA ARG A 958 35.33 28.58 -9.26
C ARG A 958 34.55 27.64 -8.30
N VAL A 959 33.93 28.18 -7.28
CA VAL A 959 33.10 27.45 -6.33
C VAL A 959 31.72 28.06 -6.31
N TYR A 960 30.71 27.24 -6.48
CA TYR A 960 29.28 27.61 -6.45
C TYR A 960 28.65 26.98 -5.23
N ASP A 961 27.76 27.69 -4.55
CA ASP A 961 27.07 27.26 -3.31
C ASP A 961 25.89 26.30 -3.53
N ARG A 962 25.75 25.78 -4.74
CA ARG A 962 24.77 24.77 -5.15
C ARG A 962 25.33 23.84 -6.22
N ALA A 963 24.62 22.74 -6.45
CA ALA A 963 24.84 21.93 -7.63
C ALA A 963 24.35 22.69 -8.87
N LEU A 964 25.25 22.92 -9.83
CA LEU A 964 24.88 23.45 -11.14
C LEU A 964 24.17 22.37 -11.95
N SER A 965 23.17 22.77 -12.73
CA SER A 965 22.53 21.91 -13.72
C SER A 965 23.51 21.55 -14.83
N HIS A 966 23.20 20.50 -15.60
CA HIS A 966 24.05 20.07 -16.70
C HIS A 966 24.30 21.20 -17.74
N LEU A 967 23.28 22.00 -18.04
CA LEU A 967 23.40 23.13 -18.97
C LEU A 967 24.29 24.25 -18.40
N GLU A 968 24.18 24.57 -17.12
CA GLU A 968 25.03 25.55 -16.45
C GLU A 968 26.49 25.08 -16.42
N LEU A 969 26.73 23.78 -16.16
CA LEU A 969 28.06 23.18 -16.22
C LEU A 969 28.64 23.27 -17.63
N GLN A 970 27.86 22.92 -18.66
CA GLN A 970 28.34 23.03 -20.05
C GLN A 970 28.75 24.46 -20.41
N ILE A 971 27.97 25.47 -19.96
CA ILE A 971 28.32 26.89 -20.20
C ILE A 971 29.64 27.22 -19.52
N VAL A 972 29.83 26.86 -18.25
CA VAL A 972 31.07 27.17 -17.49
C VAL A 972 32.28 26.42 -18.06
N GLU A 973 32.14 25.13 -18.35
CA GLU A 973 33.22 24.30 -18.87
C GLU A 973 33.58 24.67 -20.30
N THR A 974 32.63 25.09 -21.16
CA THR A 974 32.89 25.58 -22.51
C THR A 974 33.69 26.91 -22.46
N GLU A 975 33.27 27.85 -21.59
CA GLU A 975 34.00 29.12 -21.39
C GLU A 975 35.48 28.88 -20.97
N LEU A 976 35.66 27.97 -20.00
CA LEU A 976 36.99 27.60 -19.50
C LEU A 976 37.84 26.88 -20.56
N ALA A 977 37.22 25.97 -21.31
CA ALA A 977 37.88 25.21 -22.37
C ALA A 977 38.37 26.11 -23.50
N GLU A 978 37.53 27.09 -23.90
CA GLU A 978 37.92 28.10 -24.90
C GLU A 978 39.06 29.02 -24.39
N HIS A 979 38.98 29.42 -23.09
CA HIS A 979 39.94 30.33 -22.51
C HIS A 979 41.37 29.70 -22.33
N TYR A 980 41.40 28.39 -21.96
CA TYR A 980 42.65 27.69 -21.64
C TYR A 980 43.10 26.68 -22.70
N ASP A 981 42.49 26.67 -23.87
CA ASP A 981 42.77 25.75 -24.99
C ASP A 981 42.71 24.28 -24.53
N VAL A 982 41.73 23.95 -23.71
CA VAL A 982 41.47 22.61 -23.24
C VAL A 982 40.39 21.95 -24.14
N LEU A 983 40.78 20.84 -24.76
CA LEU A 983 39.82 20.04 -25.49
C LEU A 983 38.83 19.40 -24.48
N LEU A 984 37.59 19.87 -24.49
CA LEU A 984 36.49 19.11 -23.88
C LEU A 984 36.47 17.74 -24.56
N GLN A 985 36.51 16.70 -23.78
CA GLN A 985 36.36 15.35 -24.32
C GLN A 985 34.89 15.27 -24.78
N ASP A 986 34.62 15.87 -25.94
CA ASP A 986 33.44 15.53 -26.69
C ASP A 986 33.50 14.04 -26.91
N GLU A 987 32.55 13.33 -26.33
CA GLU A 987 32.12 12.09 -26.93
C GLU A 987 31.52 12.50 -28.29
N VAL A 988 32.32 12.44 -29.30
CA VAL A 988 32.00 12.77 -30.70
C VAL A 988 31.03 11.76 -31.24
N PRO A 989 30.11 12.12 -31.95
CA PRO A 989 28.99 13.04 -31.92
C PRO A 989 27.83 12.48 -31.13
N LEU A 990 27.92 12.55 -29.83
CA LEU A 990 26.87 12.17 -28.89
C LEU A 990 25.59 12.97 -29.11
N LYS A 991 25.63 14.18 -29.66
CA LYS A 991 24.43 14.93 -29.98
C LYS A 991 23.51 14.17 -30.93
N GLU A 992 23.98 13.59 -32.00
CA GLU A 992 23.12 12.83 -32.93
C GLU A 992 22.73 11.47 -32.38
N ARG A 993 23.66 10.69 -31.84
CA ARG A 993 23.40 9.39 -31.22
C ARG A 993 22.57 9.50 -29.96
N ASN A 994 22.75 10.55 -29.18
CA ASN A 994 22.01 10.78 -27.94
C ASN A 994 20.62 11.32 -28.21
N SER A 995 20.42 12.19 -29.20
CA SER A 995 19.10 12.73 -29.56
C SER A 995 18.12 11.66 -30.04
N GLU A 996 18.56 10.75 -30.90
CA GLU A 996 17.74 9.60 -31.32
C GLU A 996 17.45 8.64 -30.14
N HIS A 997 18.42 8.45 -29.24
CA HIS A 997 18.22 7.64 -28.05
C HIS A 997 17.19 8.26 -27.10
N LEU A 998 17.33 9.54 -26.80
CA LEU A 998 16.39 10.28 -25.96
C LEU A 998 15.00 10.38 -26.59
N ALA A 999 14.93 10.52 -27.92
CA ALA A 999 13.67 10.52 -28.65
C ALA A 999 12.96 9.15 -28.56
N LEU A 1000 13.71 8.06 -28.71
CA LEU A 1000 13.15 6.72 -28.52
C LEU A 1000 12.77 6.47 -27.05
N ALA A 1001 13.56 6.94 -26.09
CA ALA A 1001 13.23 6.89 -24.66
C ALA A 1001 11.97 7.67 -24.34
N SER A 1002 11.77 8.85 -24.97
CA SER A 1002 10.52 9.61 -24.88
C SER A 1002 9.30 8.81 -25.38
N LEU A 1003 9.41 8.09 -26.50
CA LEU A 1003 8.34 7.21 -26.95
C LEU A 1003 8.10 6.07 -25.95
N CYS A 1004 9.14 5.41 -25.45
CA CYS A 1004 9.01 4.37 -24.43
C CYS A 1004 8.29 4.90 -23.19
N HIS A 1005 8.62 6.11 -22.76
CA HIS A 1005 7.99 6.80 -21.64
C HIS A 1005 6.49 7.06 -21.90
N VAL A 1006 6.12 7.54 -23.09
CA VAL A 1006 4.71 7.72 -23.49
C VAL A 1006 3.93 6.41 -23.44
N LEU A 1007 4.51 5.32 -23.96
CA LEU A 1007 3.87 3.99 -23.94
C LEU A 1007 3.69 3.48 -22.51
N MET A 1008 4.68 3.63 -21.63
CA MET A 1008 4.61 3.24 -20.21
C MET A 1008 3.60 4.08 -19.40
N ASN A 1009 3.25 5.28 -19.88
CA ASN A 1009 2.23 6.16 -19.29
C ASN A 1009 0.85 5.97 -19.92
N SER A 1010 0.69 5.10 -20.91
CA SER A 1010 -0.58 4.89 -21.58
C SER A 1010 -1.59 4.14 -20.72
N ASN A 1011 -2.88 4.40 -20.91
CA ASN A 1011 -3.94 3.65 -20.25
C ASN A 1011 -3.87 2.15 -20.59
N GLU A 1012 -3.43 1.78 -21.78
CA GLU A 1012 -3.30 0.39 -22.20
C GLU A 1012 -2.21 -0.35 -21.41
N PHE A 1013 -1.15 0.36 -20.97
CA PHE A 1013 -0.15 -0.20 -20.05
C PHE A 1013 -0.69 -0.30 -18.62
N LEU A 1014 -1.38 0.75 -18.15
CA LEU A 1014 -1.80 0.90 -16.75
C LEU A 1014 -3.01 0.06 -16.37
N PHE A 1015 -3.82 -0.33 -17.36
CA PHE A 1015 -5.06 -1.08 -17.11
C PHE A 1015 -5.03 -2.45 -17.79
N VAL A 1016 -5.72 -3.38 -17.16
CA VAL A 1016 -6.00 -4.72 -17.69
C VAL A 1016 -7.48 -4.79 -18.05
N GLU A 1017 -7.77 -5.18 -19.29
CA GLU A 1017 -9.12 -5.36 -19.81
C GLU A 1017 -9.64 -6.77 -19.60
#